data_cad7087fb1be24ba4a9ebc8c2f6df79b
#
_entry.id   cad7087fb1be24ba4a9ebc8c2f6df79b
#
_cell.length_a   1.000
_cell.length_b   1.000
_cell.length_c   1.000
_cell.angle_alpha   90.00
_cell.angle_beta   90.00
_cell.angle_gamma   90.00
#
_symmetry.space_group_name_H-M   'P 1'
#
loop_
_entity.id
_entity.type
_entity.pdbx_description
1 polymer ?
#
loop_
_entity_poly.entity_id
_entity_poly.type
_entity_poly.pdbx_seq_one_letter_code
_entity_poly.pdbx_strand_id
1 'polypeptide(L)'
;MASANRYLIGLTVTPVQDFIKEARKAQDIWSGSLTLSLMMKEGLLWLRNRNAEIISPYYQEQDDTPNERARPKLTNELKAVVHGDEHKARQIAQNACERILKFWREDLAASTKRLLIASQILEESECALWDEQIQAQFQATWAFAPIVGEGSEAEREAIAQVQRGLGASKLANRFESYLGDSRLKCSLSGQWEALGEPGDGPQRLWGHPGRRERGDLAERMRRLRFRNGELYWNLLSRLEFDGREKLCSSFVVKRLAPVLVLTRGEEGFPSPKDDLKSPLRFPSTLSVAWIEQKQRLARWVVASPDQLEQPLRSFLDAIKAYCDASDAPQGRHWLPCHEAILREVRRDCPELCPTIEKLLQIEGTFLNDPAERDRDDTRLDQMGLQSNREDDPQLRDKLKGLKEAFQVLKRELEKVQNEANLKLALGEVRLGRTPPLALIRADADRLGQLQGQLVKEGGFERAGLLSKFLATEVMPKACDAVEEKCMGKIIFAGGDELVAMVPARLALKAVQAIASAYEMPFGDGEFQALETHRITASIAVSVIDPTGPLRAAIEHVSELLDGPTKNHARPNPEDPTKIITRHALGLTIIPGSGNVRQGVIGLTIPRPDQLPDQPRITWRAVADVLEPLADALSLPEGCGIEISPKIYRQWVAEFDELQREANLETKANNRCASLPHELLPNEQHSLNVALGEFQRMAKRHVQIDESKLIHLSRFDDVVRWLEHLEVAMPDESHLDSFQMQLVDALTLRVRALLEAGSIVNKDGESRPHRWAEWEQTRGLLLGLVSLATRESR
;
A
#
# COMPACT_ATOMS: atom_id res chain seq x y z
N MET A 1 -6.32 -35.45 39.14
CA MET A 1 -6.33 -34.40 38.11
C MET A 1 -7.33 -34.85 37.05
N ALA A 2 -8.41 -34.12 36.83
CA ALA A 2 -9.31 -34.43 35.73
C ALA A 2 -8.49 -34.31 34.43
N SER A 3 -8.45 -35.36 33.59
CA SER A 3 -7.78 -35.31 32.31
C SER A 3 -8.52 -34.30 31.44
N ALA A 4 -7.83 -33.25 30.97
CA ALA A 4 -8.41 -32.31 30.04
C ALA A 4 -8.73 -33.05 28.72
N ASN A 5 -9.96 -32.95 28.24
CA ASN A 5 -10.39 -33.57 27.01
C ASN A 5 -10.39 -32.56 25.84
N ARG A 6 -10.00 -31.30 26.10
CA ARG A 6 -9.92 -30.20 25.13
C ARG A 6 -8.57 -29.50 25.25
N TYR A 7 -7.94 -29.24 24.15
CA TYR A 7 -6.67 -28.53 24.07
C TYR A 7 -6.75 -27.41 23.05
N LEU A 8 -6.27 -26.24 23.41
CA LEU A 8 -6.00 -25.16 22.45
C LEU A 8 -4.61 -25.42 21.84
N ILE A 9 -4.54 -25.39 20.54
CA ILE A 9 -3.29 -25.41 19.78
C ILE A 9 -3.09 -24.06 19.07
N GLY A 10 -1.86 -23.60 18.99
CA GLY A 10 -1.43 -22.47 18.22
C GLY A 10 -0.29 -22.83 17.29
N LEU A 11 -0.33 -22.37 16.06
CA LEU A 11 0.67 -22.62 15.03
C LEU A 11 1.16 -21.28 14.48
N THR A 12 2.44 -21.18 14.13
CA THR A 12 3.00 -20.00 13.44
C THR A 12 4.12 -20.40 12.50
N VAL A 13 4.26 -19.62 11.42
CA VAL A 13 5.33 -19.77 10.42
C VAL A 13 6.27 -18.58 10.50
N THR A 14 7.56 -18.81 10.36
CA THR A 14 8.63 -17.79 10.33
C THR A 14 9.69 -18.18 9.29
N PRO A 15 10.44 -17.19 8.70
CA PRO A 15 10.26 -15.75 8.78
C PRO A 15 9.08 -15.28 7.92
N VAL A 16 8.39 -14.22 8.33
CA VAL A 16 7.28 -13.63 7.57
C VAL A 16 7.70 -12.32 6.91
N GLN A 17 8.03 -11.34 7.75
CA GLN A 17 8.28 -9.98 7.28
C GLN A 17 9.50 -9.91 6.36
N ASP A 18 10.58 -10.61 6.68
CA ASP A 18 11.78 -10.64 5.85
C ASP A 18 11.48 -11.27 4.49
N PHE A 19 10.77 -12.42 4.46
CA PHE A 19 10.37 -13.04 3.21
C PHE A 19 9.48 -12.16 2.34
N ILE A 20 8.56 -11.39 2.93
CA ILE A 20 7.69 -10.47 2.20
C ILE A 20 8.49 -9.25 1.71
N LYS A 21 9.24 -8.59 2.61
CA LYS A 21 9.96 -7.33 2.34
C LYS A 21 11.16 -7.48 1.39
N GLU A 22 11.77 -8.65 1.33
CA GLU A 22 12.83 -8.96 0.39
C GLU A 22 12.27 -9.00 -1.03
N ALA A 23 12.08 -7.84 -1.61
CA ALA A 23 11.39 -7.62 -2.86
C ALA A 23 12.01 -6.45 -3.62
N ARG A 24 12.03 -6.56 -4.94
CA ARG A 24 12.41 -5.46 -5.84
C ARG A 24 11.18 -4.90 -6.54
N LYS A 25 10.17 -5.73 -6.74
CA LYS A 25 8.94 -5.41 -7.47
C LYS A 25 7.73 -5.60 -6.57
N ALA A 26 6.64 -4.89 -6.83
CA ALA A 26 5.39 -5.05 -6.11
C ALA A 26 4.85 -6.49 -6.20
N GLN A 27 5.07 -7.16 -7.32
CA GLN A 27 4.74 -8.57 -7.50
C GLN A 27 5.47 -9.48 -6.51
N ASP A 28 6.73 -9.20 -6.16
CA ASP A 28 7.48 -10.01 -5.19
C ASP A 28 6.85 -9.97 -3.80
N ILE A 29 6.34 -8.79 -3.40
CA ILE A 29 5.70 -8.60 -2.09
C ILE A 29 4.37 -9.34 -2.04
N TRP A 30 3.53 -9.11 -3.06
CA TRP A 30 2.25 -9.78 -3.20
C TRP A 30 2.41 -11.30 -3.25
N SER A 31 3.33 -11.79 -4.06
CA SER A 31 3.61 -13.21 -4.21
C SER A 31 4.12 -13.84 -2.91
N GLY A 32 4.96 -13.12 -2.15
CA GLY A 32 5.39 -13.54 -0.82
C GLY A 32 4.22 -13.66 0.16
N SER A 33 3.37 -12.65 0.22
CA SER A 33 2.16 -12.65 1.05
C SER A 33 1.19 -13.76 0.64
N LEU A 34 1.00 -13.97 -0.67
CA LEU A 34 0.14 -15.04 -1.19
C LEU A 34 0.69 -16.43 -0.83
N THR A 35 1.99 -16.64 -0.99
CA THR A 35 2.65 -17.91 -0.62
C THR A 35 2.40 -18.26 0.84
N LEU A 36 2.62 -17.31 1.75
CA LEU A 36 2.38 -17.51 3.19
C LEU A 36 0.90 -17.77 3.49
N SER A 37 -0.01 -17.01 2.88
CA SER A 37 -1.45 -17.20 3.04
C SER A 37 -1.89 -18.60 2.59
N LEU A 38 -1.35 -19.10 1.48
CA LEU A 38 -1.62 -20.44 0.96
C LEU A 38 -1.06 -21.54 1.87
N MET A 39 0.14 -21.36 2.40
CA MET A 39 0.72 -22.30 3.38
C MET A 39 -0.19 -22.42 4.62
N MET A 40 -0.66 -21.28 5.13
CA MET A 40 -1.55 -21.26 6.30
C MET A 40 -2.92 -21.86 5.97
N LYS A 41 -3.45 -21.65 4.76
CA LYS A 41 -4.68 -22.28 4.26
C LYS A 41 -4.58 -23.80 4.32
N GLU A 42 -3.48 -24.37 3.85
CA GLU A 42 -3.27 -25.83 3.90
C GLU A 42 -3.28 -26.39 5.32
N GLY A 43 -2.64 -25.72 6.27
CA GLY A 43 -2.68 -26.09 7.67
C GLY A 43 -4.08 -26.01 8.26
N LEU A 44 -4.82 -24.94 7.94
CA LEU A 44 -6.19 -24.72 8.38
C LEU A 44 -7.14 -25.81 7.87
N LEU A 45 -7.11 -26.08 6.56
CA LEU A 45 -7.94 -27.12 5.94
C LEU A 45 -7.60 -28.52 6.50
N TRP A 46 -6.32 -28.79 6.71
CA TRP A 46 -5.86 -30.02 7.31
C TRP A 46 -6.44 -30.25 8.73
N LEU A 47 -6.49 -29.17 9.54
CA LEU A 47 -7.09 -29.19 10.89
C LEU A 47 -8.60 -29.38 10.83
N ARG A 48 -9.32 -28.68 9.96
CA ARG A 48 -10.77 -28.83 9.76
C ARG A 48 -11.15 -30.26 9.41
N ASN A 49 -10.40 -30.89 8.52
CA ASN A 49 -10.61 -32.29 8.12
C ASN A 49 -10.41 -33.29 9.27
N ARG A 50 -9.91 -32.82 10.42
CA ARG A 50 -9.72 -33.60 11.65
C ARG A 50 -10.62 -33.13 12.79
N ASN A 51 -11.69 -32.42 12.43
CA ASN A 51 -12.69 -31.90 13.38
C ASN A 51 -12.07 -30.96 14.43
N ALA A 52 -10.99 -30.24 14.10
CA ALA A 52 -10.52 -29.16 14.95
C ALA A 52 -11.41 -27.92 14.75
N GLU A 53 -11.78 -27.29 15.84
CA GLU A 53 -12.54 -26.05 15.84
C GLU A 53 -11.59 -24.88 15.65
N ILE A 54 -11.67 -24.19 14.50
CA ILE A 54 -10.79 -23.06 14.18
C ILE A 54 -11.32 -21.80 14.86
N ILE A 55 -10.49 -21.16 15.69
CA ILE A 55 -10.82 -19.91 16.37
C ILE A 55 -10.37 -18.72 15.49
N SER A 56 -9.15 -18.79 14.97
CA SER A 56 -8.58 -17.77 14.09
C SER A 56 -7.47 -18.34 13.23
N PRO A 57 -7.26 -17.85 12.00
CA PRO A 57 -8.11 -16.93 11.26
C PRO A 57 -9.40 -17.58 10.73
N TYR A 58 -10.45 -16.77 10.51
CA TYR A 58 -11.63 -17.24 9.82
C TYR A 58 -11.35 -17.41 8.33
N TYR A 59 -11.83 -18.50 7.75
CA TYR A 59 -11.72 -18.79 6.32
C TYR A 59 -12.94 -19.57 5.83
N GLN A 60 -13.52 -19.13 4.70
CA GLN A 60 -14.63 -19.78 4.05
C GLN A 60 -14.25 -20.17 2.61
N GLU A 61 -14.51 -21.40 2.21
CA GLU A 61 -14.14 -21.91 0.89
C GLU A 61 -15.00 -21.37 -0.25
N GLN A 62 -16.22 -20.92 0.04
CA GLN A 62 -17.19 -20.48 -0.97
C GLN A 62 -16.78 -19.19 -1.70
N ASP A 63 -15.81 -18.44 -1.18
CA ASP A 63 -15.34 -17.17 -1.76
C ASP A 63 -14.19 -17.36 -2.76
N ASP A 64 -14.05 -18.55 -3.32
CA ASP A 64 -12.86 -18.94 -4.09
C ASP A 64 -12.99 -18.58 -5.59
N THR A 65 -13.49 -17.37 -5.91
CA THR A 65 -13.37 -16.83 -7.27
C THR A 65 -11.88 -16.66 -7.64
N PRO A 66 -11.49 -16.65 -8.91
CA PRO A 66 -10.09 -16.46 -9.30
C PRO A 66 -9.45 -15.20 -8.72
N ASN A 67 -10.20 -14.10 -8.60
CA ASN A 67 -9.73 -12.86 -7.98
C ASN A 67 -9.54 -13.02 -6.47
N GLU A 68 -10.44 -13.71 -5.80
CA GLU A 68 -10.38 -13.98 -4.38
C GLU A 68 -9.26 -14.97 -4.02
N ARG A 69 -9.00 -15.97 -4.87
CA ARG A 69 -7.83 -16.88 -4.74
C ARG A 69 -6.50 -16.15 -4.82
N ALA A 70 -6.44 -15.10 -5.62
CA ALA A 70 -5.24 -14.29 -5.80
C ALA A 70 -5.02 -13.27 -4.68
N ARG A 71 -5.98 -13.10 -3.76
CA ARG A 71 -5.88 -12.16 -2.64
C ARG A 71 -5.30 -12.86 -1.40
N PRO A 72 -4.13 -12.44 -0.89
CA PRO A 72 -3.60 -12.97 0.38
C PRO A 72 -4.51 -12.55 1.53
N LYS A 73 -5.08 -13.52 2.27
CA LYS A 73 -6.12 -13.25 3.29
C LYS A 73 -5.74 -13.77 4.68
N LEU A 74 -4.85 -14.75 4.76
CA LEU A 74 -4.57 -15.45 6.01
C LEU A 74 -3.29 -14.93 6.65
N THR A 75 -3.37 -14.71 7.96
CA THR A 75 -2.23 -14.36 8.80
C THR A 75 -1.32 -15.57 9.02
N ASN A 76 -0.11 -15.32 9.52
CA ASN A 76 0.88 -16.37 9.80
C ASN A 76 0.66 -17.11 11.13
N GLU A 77 -0.42 -16.83 11.84
CA GLU A 77 -0.77 -17.47 13.10
C GLU A 77 -2.17 -18.11 13.02
N LEU A 78 -2.28 -19.34 13.51
CA LEU A 78 -3.53 -20.10 13.54
C LEU A 78 -3.78 -20.63 14.95
N LYS A 79 -5.01 -20.54 15.42
CA LYS A 79 -5.48 -21.09 16.69
C LYS A 79 -6.69 -21.98 16.47
N ALA A 80 -6.65 -23.18 17.09
CA ALA A 80 -7.74 -24.14 16.99
C ALA A 80 -7.89 -24.96 18.29
N VAL A 81 -9.11 -25.41 18.58
CA VAL A 81 -9.39 -26.36 19.67
C VAL A 81 -9.43 -27.77 19.10
N VAL A 82 -8.78 -28.67 19.80
CA VAL A 82 -8.70 -30.10 19.49
C VAL A 82 -9.26 -30.92 20.65
N HIS A 83 -10.07 -31.91 20.33
CA HIS A 83 -10.64 -32.83 21.30
C HIS A 83 -9.80 -34.11 21.38
N GLY A 84 -9.44 -34.51 22.60
CA GLY A 84 -8.65 -35.71 22.89
C GLY A 84 -7.71 -35.53 24.06
N ASP A 85 -6.75 -36.42 24.18
CA ASP A 85 -5.69 -36.35 25.21
C ASP A 85 -4.51 -35.46 24.74
N GLU A 86 -3.55 -35.28 25.64
CA GLU A 86 -2.35 -34.47 25.37
C GLU A 86 -1.53 -34.99 24.18
N HIS A 87 -1.40 -36.32 24.10
CA HIS A 87 -0.63 -36.99 23.06
C HIS A 87 -1.25 -36.68 21.68
N LYS A 88 -2.57 -36.80 21.57
CA LYS A 88 -3.31 -36.50 20.36
C LYS A 88 -3.20 -35.01 19.97
N ALA A 89 -3.33 -34.09 20.93
CA ALA A 89 -3.20 -32.65 20.68
C ALA A 89 -1.80 -32.29 20.16
N ARG A 90 -0.76 -32.86 20.78
CA ARG A 90 0.64 -32.69 20.35
C ARG A 90 0.85 -33.22 18.95
N GLN A 91 0.37 -34.43 18.64
CA GLN A 91 0.49 -35.04 17.32
C GLN A 91 -0.24 -34.24 16.25
N ILE A 92 -1.44 -33.74 16.55
CA ILE A 92 -2.19 -32.89 15.59
C ILE A 92 -1.46 -31.58 15.34
N ALA A 93 -0.94 -30.90 16.37
CA ALA A 93 -0.20 -29.66 16.19
C ALA A 93 1.08 -29.87 15.36
N GLN A 94 1.84 -30.91 15.66
CA GLN A 94 3.05 -31.28 14.91
C GLN A 94 2.72 -31.56 13.43
N ASN A 95 1.77 -32.45 13.18
CA ASN A 95 1.40 -32.85 11.81
C ASN A 95 0.82 -31.67 11.01
N ALA A 96 0.13 -30.73 11.67
CA ALA A 96 -0.34 -29.52 10.99
C ALA A 96 0.83 -28.62 10.56
N CYS A 97 1.86 -28.46 11.38
CA CYS A 97 3.09 -27.75 11.00
C CYS A 97 3.81 -28.47 9.87
N GLU A 98 3.92 -29.81 9.93
CA GLU A 98 4.49 -30.61 8.86
C GLU A 98 3.71 -30.44 7.55
N ARG A 99 2.38 -30.37 7.58
CA ARG A 99 1.55 -30.14 6.38
C ARG A 99 1.79 -28.74 5.79
N ILE A 100 1.91 -27.71 6.63
CA ILE A 100 2.25 -26.36 6.19
C ILE A 100 3.59 -26.34 5.46
N LEU A 101 4.63 -26.94 6.05
CA LEU A 101 5.97 -27.01 5.45
C LEU A 101 6.01 -27.91 4.21
N LYS A 102 5.22 -28.98 4.21
CA LYS A 102 5.10 -29.89 3.06
C LYS A 102 4.55 -29.16 1.84
N PHE A 103 3.54 -28.29 2.02
CA PHE A 103 3.02 -27.48 0.92
C PHE A 103 4.12 -26.61 0.29
N TRP A 104 4.94 -25.95 1.10
CA TRP A 104 6.08 -25.19 0.61
C TRP A 104 7.08 -26.05 -0.16
N ARG A 105 7.51 -27.14 0.46
CA ARG A 105 8.62 -27.98 -0.03
C ARG A 105 8.23 -28.85 -1.23
N GLU A 106 7.08 -29.52 -1.12
CA GLU A 106 6.66 -30.54 -2.10
C GLU A 106 5.67 -29.99 -3.13
N ASP A 107 4.68 -29.17 -2.70
CA ASP A 107 3.66 -28.69 -3.62
C ASP A 107 4.16 -27.49 -4.44
N LEU A 108 4.86 -26.53 -3.85
CA LEU A 108 5.40 -25.36 -4.54
C LEU A 108 6.82 -25.56 -5.06
N ALA A 109 7.78 -25.81 -4.18
CA ALA A 109 9.18 -25.83 -4.55
C ALA A 109 9.56 -27.01 -5.43
N ALA A 110 9.07 -28.22 -5.13
CA ALA A 110 9.34 -29.38 -5.98
C ALA A 110 8.65 -29.27 -7.35
N SER A 111 7.45 -28.68 -7.42
CA SER A 111 6.80 -28.41 -8.71
C SER A 111 7.56 -27.38 -9.52
N THR A 112 8.04 -26.31 -8.89
CA THR A 112 8.91 -25.31 -9.50
C THR A 112 10.20 -25.96 -10.00
N LYS A 113 10.86 -26.77 -9.18
CA LYS A 113 12.09 -27.48 -9.51
C LYS A 113 11.90 -28.35 -10.75
N ARG A 114 10.84 -29.17 -10.78
CA ARG A 114 10.52 -30.04 -11.96
C ARG A 114 10.31 -29.20 -13.22
N LEU A 115 9.60 -28.09 -13.14
CA LEU A 115 9.38 -27.20 -14.26
C LEU A 115 10.70 -26.63 -14.80
N LEU A 116 11.58 -26.15 -13.91
CA LEU A 116 12.87 -25.56 -14.29
C LEU A 116 13.83 -26.59 -14.89
N ILE A 117 13.84 -27.84 -14.38
CA ILE A 117 14.64 -28.94 -14.94
C ILE A 117 14.10 -29.33 -16.34
N ALA A 118 12.78 -29.53 -16.45
CA ALA A 118 12.16 -29.86 -17.75
C ALA A 118 12.40 -28.77 -18.80
N SER A 119 12.51 -27.52 -18.36
CA SER A 119 12.84 -26.37 -19.19
C SER A 119 14.34 -26.15 -19.39
N GLN A 120 15.20 -27.03 -18.90
CA GLN A 120 16.66 -26.89 -18.96
C GLN A 120 17.17 -25.55 -18.37
N ILE A 121 16.45 -24.98 -17.40
CA ILE A 121 16.81 -23.74 -16.70
C ILE A 121 17.66 -24.07 -15.47
N LEU A 122 17.27 -25.09 -14.70
CA LEU A 122 18.00 -25.56 -13.53
C LEU A 122 18.84 -26.76 -13.90
N GLU A 123 20.11 -26.70 -13.57
CA GLU A 123 21.06 -27.78 -13.86
C GLU A 123 21.14 -28.77 -12.68
N GLU A 124 21.57 -30.00 -12.95
CA GLU A 124 21.66 -31.07 -11.94
C GLU A 124 22.63 -30.68 -10.81
N SER A 125 23.70 -29.97 -11.14
CA SER A 125 24.69 -29.45 -10.19
C SER A 125 24.14 -28.46 -9.18
N GLU A 126 23.02 -27.85 -9.47
CA GLU A 126 22.35 -26.85 -8.61
C GLU A 126 21.27 -27.45 -7.72
N CYS A 127 20.90 -28.71 -7.97
CA CYS A 127 19.79 -29.36 -7.26
C CYS A 127 20.04 -29.49 -5.75
N ALA A 128 21.28 -29.70 -5.33
CA ALA A 128 21.64 -29.79 -3.92
C ALA A 128 21.45 -28.43 -3.22
N LEU A 129 21.94 -27.35 -3.82
CA LEU A 129 21.76 -25.99 -3.32
C LEU A 129 20.27 -25.60 -3.27
N TRP A 130 19.51 -26.00 -4.31
CA TRP A 130 18.07 -25.81 -4.33
C TRP A 130 17.41 -26.40 -3.11
N ASP A 131 17.64 -27.68 -2.84
CA ASP A 131 16.99 -28.41 -1.76
C ASP A 131 17.39 -27.86 -0.38
N GLU A 132 18.64 -27.50 -0.18
CA GLU A 132 19.15 -26.91 1.04
C GLU A 132 18.45 -25.57 1.36
N GLN A 133 18.39 -24.66 0.37
CA GLN A 133 17.74 -23.36 0.55
C GLN A 133 16.24 -23.48 0.79
N ILE A 134 15.56 -24.39 0.11
CA ILE A 134 14.13 -24.65 0.31
C ILE A 134 13.84 -25.21 1.70
N GLN A 135 14.67 -26.11 2.20
CA GLN A 135 14.53 -26.69 3.55
C GLN A 135 14.72 -25.64 4.64
N ALA A 136 15.68 -24.75 4.47
CA ALA A 136 16.05 -23.74 5.46
C ALA A 136 15.14 -22.50 5.47
N GLN A 137 14.35 -22.24 4.40
CA GLN A 137 13.60 -20.99 4.24
C GLN A 137 12.55 -20.76 5.32
N PHE A 138 11.77 -21.79 5.67
CA PHE A 138 10.67 -21.64 6.64
C PHE A 138 10.76 -22.65 7.78
N GLN A 139 10.38 -22.17 8.95
CA GLN A 139 10.12 -22.97 10.13
C GLN A 139 8.66 -22.81 10.55
N ALA A 140 7.98 -23.89 10.88
CA ALA A 140 6.68 -23.88 11.49
C ALA A 140 6.81 -24.33 12.93
N THR A 141 6.32 -23.53 13.86
CA THR A 141 6.36 -23.82 15.29
C THR A 141 4.95 -23.90 15.85
N TRP A 142 4.80 -24.65 16.92
CA TRP A 142 3.53 -24.87 17.58
C TRP A 142 3.64 -24.81 19.09
N ALA A 143 2.54 -24.49 19.71
CA ALA A 143 2.32 -24.61 21.14
C ALA A 143 0.93 -25.16 21.40
N PHE A 144 0.72 -25.79 22.55
CA PHE A 144 -0.60 -26.22 22.99
C PHE A 144 -0.77 -26.02 24.48
N ALA A 145 -2.03 -25.92 24.93
CA ALA A 145 -2.38 -25.83 26.34
C ALA A 145 -3.68 -26.60 26.60
N PRO A 146 -3.78 -27.29 27.76
CA PRO A 146 -5.03 -27.91 28.16
C PRO A 146 -6.06 -26.82 28.52
N ILE A 147 -7.33 -27.05 28.17
CA ILE A 147 -8.46 -26.27 28.66
C ILE A 147 -9.00 -26.99 29.89
N VAL A 148 -8.59 -26.55 31.08
CA VAL A 148 -8.92 -27.21 32.35
C VAL A 148 -10.11 -26.51 33.00
N GLY A 149 -11.27 -27.17 33.01
CA GLY A 149 -12.53 -26.64 33.52
C GLY A 149 -13.46 -26.16 32.41
N GLU A 150 -14.57 -25.59 32.83
CA GLU A 150 -15.59 -25.03 31.92
C GLU A 150 -15.60 -23.50 32.03
N GLY A 151 -15.97 -22.85 30.93
CA GLY A 151 -16.16 -21.40 30.86
C GLY A 151 -14.97 -20.60 30.36
N SER A 152 -15.19 -19.32 30.24
CA SER A 152 -14.31 -18.36 29.58
C SER A 152 -12.94 -18.17 30.27
N GLU A 153 -12.83 -18.37 31.55
CA GLU A 153 -11.57 -18.22 32.27
C GLU A 153 -10.58 -19.35 31.93
N ALA A 154 -11.05 -20.60 31.83
CA ALA A 154 -10.22 -21.72 31.37
C ALA A 154 -9.69 -21.51 29.95
N GLU A 155 -10.53 -20.97 29.05
CA GLU A 155 -10.18 -20.66 27.68
C GLU A 155 -9.17 -19.50 27.59
N ARG A 156 -9.34 -18.48 28.43
CA ARG A 156 -8.40 -17.35 28.54
C ARG A 156 -7.01 -17.80 28.98
N GLU A 157 -6.95 -18.65 29.99
CA GLU A 157 -5.67 -19.20 30.49
C GLU A 157 -4.98 -20.02 29.40
N ALA A 158 -5.74 -20.83 28.65
CA ALA A 158 -5.20 -21.64 27.57
C ALA A 158 -4.62 -20.72 26.45
N ILE A 159 -5.28 -19.60 26.06
CA ILE A 159 -4.73 -18.62 25.10
C ILE A 159 -3.40 -18.05 25.63
N ALA A 160 -3.36 -17.63 26.90
CA ALA A 160 -2.16 -17.04 27.47
C ALA A 160 -0.99 -18.04 27.50
N GLN A 161 -1.27 -19.30 27.77
CA GLN A 161 -0.26 -20.38 27.76
C GLN A 161 0.23 -20.63 26.33
N VAL A 162 -0.66 -20.74 25.35
CA VAL A 162 -0.29 -20.94 23.93
C VAL A 162 0.54 -19.76 23.39
N GLN A 163 0.15 -18.53 23.70
CA GLN A 163 0.90 -17.33 23.28
C GLN A 163 2.31 -17.32 23.90
N ARG A 164 2.44 -17.62 25.20
CA ARG A 164 3.76 -17.76 25.82
C ARG A 164 4.60 -18.86 25.18
N GLY A 165 3.97 -20.00 24.89
CA GLY A 165 4.63 -21.14 24.24
C GLY A 165 5.14 -20.80 22.82
N LEU A 166 4.30 -20.13 22.00
CA LEU A 166 4.70 -19.67 20.67
C LEU A 166 5.81 -18.62 20.75
N GLY A 167 5.73 -17.67 21.69
CA GLY A 167 6.78 -16.70 21.94
C GLY A 167 8.12 -17.35 22.32
N ALA A 168 8.09 -18.31 23.25
CA ALA A 168 9.27 -19.07 23.65
C ALA A 168 9.86 -19.87 22.47
N SER A 169 9.00 -20.50 21.66
CA SER A 169 9.45 -21.25 20.48
C SER A 169 10.13 -20.36 19.44
N LYS A 170 9.62 -19.14 19.21
CA LYS A 170 10.27 -18.15 18.32
C LYS A 170 11.65 -17.74 18.82
N LEU A 171 11.82 -17.57 20.13
CA LEU A 171 13.12 -17.23 20.75
C LEU A 171 14.11 -18.40 20.78
N ALA A 172 13.60 -19.62 20.82
CA ALA A 172 14.42 -20.84 20.87
C ALA A 172 14.90 -21.29 19.48
N ASN A 173 14.65 -20.53 18.43
CA ASN A 173 15.11 -20.85 17.07
C ASN A 173 16.63 -20.98 17.06
N ARG A 174 17.09 -22.13 16.59
CA ARG A 174 18.52 -22.37 16.37
C ARG A 174 18.95 -21.61 15.14
N PHE A 175 19.90 -20.71 15.29
CA PHE A 175 20.64 -20.16 14.18
C PHE A 175 21.59 -21.25 13.66
N GLU A 176 21.22 -21.89 12.59
CA GLU A 176 22.18 -22.68 11.84
C GLU A 176 23.03 -21.71 11.02
N SER A 177 24.33 -21.71 11.32
CA SER A 177 25.28 -20.90 10.55
C SER A 177 25.33 -21.48 9.14
N TYR A 178 24.81 -20.74 8.17
CA TYR A 178 24.96 -21.06 6.77
C TYR A 178 26.34 -20.55 6.31
N LEU A 179 27.25 -21.46 6.04
CA LEU A 179 28.62 -21.08 5.66
C LEU A 179 28.68 -20.54 4.22
N GLY A 180 27.71 -20.92 3.38
CA GLY A 180 27.69 -20.53 1.99
C GLY A 180 28.86 -21.04 1.17
N ASP A 181 28.89 -20.72 -0.09
CA ASP A 181 29.99 -20.98 -1.00
C ASP A 181 30.48 -19.68 -1.68
N SER A 182 31.32 -19.79 -2.68
CA SER A 182 31.89 -18.64 -3.42
C SER A 182 30.92 -18.02 -4.44
N ARG A 183 29.68 -18.48 -4.53
CA ARG A 183 28.68 -17.96 -5.48
C ARG A 183 28.25 -16.54 -5.13
N LEU A 184 27.70 -15.87 -6.13
CA LEU A 184 27.07 -14.56 -5.92
C LEU A 184 25.88 -14.69 -4.99
N LYS A 185 25.67 -13.68 -4.17
CA LYS A 185 24.49 -13.62 -3.31
C LYS A 185 23.23 -13.21 -4.08
N CYS A 186 22.09 -13.70 -3.63
CA CYS A 186 20.79 -13.33 -4.14
C CYS A 186 20.58 -11.82 -4.08
N SER A 187 20.19 -11.21 -5.18
CA SER A 187 19.98 -9.76 -5.29
C SER A 187 18.86 -9.23 -4.40
N LEU A 188 17.96 -10.10 -3.95
CA LEU A 188 16.82 -9.73 -3.11
C LEU A 188 17.13 -9.88 -1.63
N SER A 189 17.61 -11.04 -1.20
CA SER A 189 17.88 -11.32 0.21
C SER A 189 19.27 -10.82 0.66
N GLY A 190 20.25 -10.87 -0.23
CA GLY A 190 21.66 -10.69 0.14
C GLY A 190 22.23 -11.79 1.04
N GLN A 191 21.43 -12.78 1.44
CA GLN A 191 21.79 -13.82 2.39
C GLN A 191 22.17 -15.13 1.70
N TRP A 192 21.27 -15.62 0.83
CA TRP A 192 21.43 -16.89 0.13
C TRP A 192 22.28 -16.75 -1.14
N GLU A 193 22.93 -17.79 -1.53
CA GLU A 193 23.59 -17.91 -2.84
C GLU A 193 22.56 -17.91 -3.94
N ALA A 194 22.86 -17.19 -5.01
CA ALA A 194 22.07 -17.24 -6.23
C ALA A 194 22.29 -18.55 -6.98
N LEU A 195 21.25 -19.00 -7.66
CA LEU A 195 21.36 -20.11 -8.62
C LEU A 195 22.23 -19.66 -9.80
N GLY A 196 23.03 -20.58 -10.32
CA GLY A 196 24.01 -20.38 -11.37
C GLY A 196 25.33 -21.07 -11.04
N GLU A 197 26.27 -21.08 -11.97
CA GLU A 197 27.58 -21.64 -11.72
C GLU A 197 28.33 -20.84 -10.65
N PRO A 198 29.17 -21.50 -9.82
CA PRO A 198 30.11 -20.83 -8.95
C PRO A 198 31.01 -19.93 -9.81
N GLY A 199 30.88 -18.62 -9.65
CA GLY A 199 31.76 -17.68 -10.36
C GLY A 199 33.14 -17.65 -9.74
N ASP A 200 34.18 -17.44 -10.55
CA ASP A 200 35.55 -17.20 -10.04
C ASP A 200 35.66 -15.84 -9.34
N GLY A 201 35.10 -15.72 -8.18
CA GLY A 201 35.32 -14.65 -7.23
C GLY A 201 34.93 -13.20 -7.65
N PRO A 202 35.07 -12.24 -6.72
CA PRO A 202 34.62 -10.85 -6.91
C PRO A 202 35.28 -10.07 -8.06
N GLN A 203 36.44 -10.54 -8.54
CA GLN A 203 37.19 -9.85 -9.61
C GLN A 203 36.49 -9.85 -10.98
N ARG A 204 35.56 -10.80 -11.23
CA ARG A 204 34.75 -10.80 -12.47
C ARG A 204 33.51 -9.91 -12.42
N LEU A 205 33.08 -9.51 -11.25
CA LEU A 205 31.92 -8.62 -11.07
C LEU A 205 32.14 -7.20 -11.61
N TRP A 206 33.38 -6.72 -11.61
CA TRP A 206 33.74 -5.34 -11.96
C TRP A 206 34.45 -5.23 -13.31
N GLY A 207 34.69 -6.35 -13.98
CA GLY A 207 35.38 -6.43 -15.26
C GLY A 207 34.44 -6.43 -16.45
N HIS A 208 34.27 -5.32 -17.10
CA HIS A 208 33.62 -5.06 -18.39
C HIS A 208 32.20 -5.55 -18.63
N PRO A 209 31.25 -4.64 -18.89
CA PRO A 209 29.84 -4.96 -19.18
C PRO A 209 29.59 -5.76 -20.47
N GLY A 210 30.60 -6.15 -21.19
CA GLY A 210 30.50 -6.78 -22.50
C GLY A 210 30.67 -8.30 -22.59
N ARG A 211 31.06 -9.00 -21.52
CA ARG A 211 31.15 -10.48 -21.53
C ARG A 211 30.16 -11.05 -20.53
N ARG A 212 28.99 -11.40 -21.01
CA ARG A 212 28.03 -12.23 -20.29
C ARG A 212 28.56 -13.66 -20.22
N GLU A 213 28.76 -14.15 -19.00
CA GLU A 213 29.19 -15.49 -18.77
C GLU A 213 28.09 -16.49 -19.17
N ARG A 214 28.48 -17.53 -19.88
CA ARG A 214 27.64 -18.65 -20.27
C ARG A 214 27.36 -19.46 -19.00
N GLY A 215 26.19 -19.36 -18.41
CA GLY A 215 25.84 -20.16 -17.22
C GLY A 215 24.87 -19.48 -16.25
N ASP A 216 24.62 -18.21 -16.42
CA ASP A 216 23.66 -17.47 -15.62
C ASP A 216 22.22 -17.98 -15.85
N LEU A 217 21.46 -18.16 -14.78
CA LEU A 217 20.05 -18.56 -14.82
C LEU A 217 19.24 -17.67 -15.79
N ALA A 218 19.46 -16.36 -15.76
CA ALA A 218 18.79 -15.41 -16.65
C ALA A 218 19.17 -15.62 -18.13
N GLU A 219 20.43 -15.96 -18.42
CA GLU A 219 20.87 -16.29 -19.77
C GLU A 219 20.29 -17.62 -20.25
N ARG A 220 20.24 -18.62 -19.38
CA ARG A 220 19.60 -19.91 -19.67
C ARG A 220 18.13 -19.74 -19.96
N MET A 221 17.42 -18.93 -19.17
CA MET A 221 16.03 -18.57 -19.41
C MET A 221 15.84 -17.85 -20.74
N ARG A 222 16.74 -16.93 -21.09
CA ARG A 222 16.69 -16.19 -22.35
C ARG A 222 16.89 -17.11 -23.56
N ARG A 223 17.79 -18.11 -23.48
CA ARG A 223 18.04 -19.08 -24.56
C ARG A 223 16.84 -19.99 -24.82
N LEU A 224 16.13 -20.38 -23.78
CA LEU A 224 14.95 -21.23 -23.89
C LEU A 224 13.78 -20.54 -24.59
N ARG A 225 13.68 -19.24 -24.46
CA ARG A 225 12.72 -18.40 -25.14
C ARG A 225 12.71 -18.64 -26.67
N PHE A 226 13.87 -18.80 -27.27
CA PHE A 226 13.99 -18.99 -28.71
C PHE A 226 13.73 -20.43 -29.16
N ARG A 227 13.68 -21.41 -28.25
CA ARG A 227 13.56 -22.82 -28.63
C ARG A 227 12.15 -23.39 -28.57
N ASN A 228 11.29 -22.96 -27.65
CA ASN A 228 10.08 -23.69 -27.24
C ASN A 228 8.75 -22.94 -27.32
N GLY A 229 8.63 -21.80 -27.93
CA GLY A 229 7.36 -21.15 -28.20
C GLY A 229 6.64 -20.50 -27.00
N GLU A 230 5.35 -20.24 -27.13
CA GLU A 230 4.54 -19.36 -26.27
C GLU A 230 4.43 -19.78 -24.79
N LEU A 231 4.49 -21.09 -24.47
CA LEU A 231 4.32 -21.57 -23.10
C LEU A 231 5.42 -21.07 -22.17
N TYR A 232 6.65 -21.13 -22.63
CA TYR A 232 7.82 -20.67 -21.88
C TYR A 232 7.93 -19.16 -21.85
N TRP A 233 7.44 -18.48 -22.88
CA TRP A 233 7.37 -17.03 -22.93
C TRP A 233 6.53 -16.45 -21.79
N ASN A 234 5.35 -17.03 -21.57
CA ASN A 234 4.48 -16.59 -20.49
C ASN A 234 5.10 -16.80 -19.10
N LEU A 235 5.82 -17.87 -18.91
CA LEU A 235 6.54 -18.16 -17.67
C LEU A 235 7.69 -17.16 -17.44
N LEU A 236 8.52 -16.94 -18.46
CA LEU A 236 9.68 -16.05 -18.39
C LEU A 236 9.29 -14.59 -18.24
N SER A 237 8.24 -14.14 -18.94
CA SER A 237 7.71 -12.78 -18.78
C SER A 237 7.13 -12.53 -17.39
N ARG A 238 6.73 -13.59 -16.69
CA ARG A 238 6.24 -13.51 -15.29
C ARG A 238 7.37 -13.52 -14.28
N LEU A 239 8.47 -14.19 -14.58
CA LEU A 239 9.68 -14.10 -13.75
C LEU A 239 10.34 -12.72 -13.85
N GLU A 240 10.00 -11.96 -14.91
CA GLU A 240 10.50 -10.60 -15.17
C GLU A 240 12.01 -10.47 -14.88
N PHE A 241 12.79 -11.42 -15.41
CA PHE A 241 14.24 -11.37 -15.29
C PHE A 241 14.79 -10.32 -16.24
N ASP A 242 15.36 -9.28 -15.66
CA ASP A 242 16.07 -8.24 -16.42
C ASP A 242 17.51 -8.65 -16.81
N GLY A 243 17.91 -9.88 -16.48
CA GLY A 243 19.26 -10.40 -16.71
C GLY A 243 20.31 -9.88 -15.73
N ARG A 244 19.94 -9.00 -14.80
CA ARG A 244 20.80 -8.46 -13.76
C ARG A 244 20.50 -9.05 -12.38
N GLU A 245 19.30 -9.55 -12.18
CA GLU A 245 18.91 -10.17 -10.93
C GLU A 245 19.49 -11.57 -10.79
N LYS A 246 20.11 -11.79 -9.66
CA LYS A 246 20.59 -13.11 -9.24
C LYS A 246 19.63 -13.60 -8.16
N LEU A 247 18.97 -14.74 -8.36
CA LEU A 247 17.96 -15.25 -7.45
C LEU A 247 18.36 -16.58 -6.85
N CYS A 248 18.08 -16.75 -5.58
CA CYS A 248 18.15 -18.04 -4.89
C CYS A 248 16.85 -18.84 -5.13
N SER A 249 16.86 -20.11 -4.77
CA SER A 249 15.74 -21.05 -4.95
C SER A 249 14.44 -20.52 -4.37
N SER A 250 14.48 -20.03 -3.13
CA SER A 250 13.30 -19.52 -2.41
C SER A 250 12.62 -18.35 -3.14
N PHE A 251 13.40 -17.45 -3.75
CA PHE A 251 12.84 -16.31 -4.48
C PHE A 251 12.37 -16.66 -5.89
N VAL A 252 12.95 -17.67 -6.50
CA VAL A 252 12.41 -18.26 -7.73
C VAL A 252 11.05 -18.89 -7.46
N VAL A 253 10.92 -19.69 -6.39
CA VAL A 253 9.64 -20.27 -5.97
C VAL A 253 8.64 -19.17 -5.63
N LYS A 254 9.03 -18.16 -4.86
CA LYS A 254 8.20 -17.01 -4.52
C LYS A 254 7.59 -16.36 -5.77
N ARG A 255 8.37 -16.09 -6.80
CA ARG A 255 7.88 -15.48 -8.06
C ARG A 255 6.97 -16.39 -8.86
N LEU A 256 7.21 -17.70 -8.85
CA LEU A 256 6.42 -18.67 -9.60
C LEU A 256 5.19 -19.19 -8.85
N ALA A 257 5.14 -19.07 -7.53
CA ALA A 257 4.05 -19.58 -6.71
C ALA A 257 2.66 -19.16 -7.21
N PRO A 258 2.40 -17.88 -7.56
CA PRO A 258 1.09 -17.50 -8.08
C PRO A 258 0.72 -18.23 -9.37
N VAL A 259 1.68 -18.44 -10.26
CA VAL A 259 1.45 -19.16 -11.51
C VAL A 259 1.07 -20.60 -11.24
N LEU A 260 1.84 -21.28 -10.39
CA LEU A 260 1.63 -22.69 -10.09
C LEU A 260 0.32 -22.97 -9.37
N VAL A 261 -0.11 -22.06 -8.50
CA VAL A 261 -1.31 -22.28 -7.66
C VAL A 261 -2.57 -21.85 -8.38
N LEU A 262 -2.53 -20.71 -9.09
CA LEU A 262 -3.73 -20.12 -9.68
C LEU A 262 -4.07 -20.69 -11.08
N THR A 263 -3.13 -21.39 -11.71
CA THR A 263 -3.32 -21.98 -13.06
C THR A 263 -3.30 -23.50 -13.05
N ARG A 264 -3.50 -24.17 -11.94
CA ARG A 264 -3.61 -25.63 -11.89
C ARG A 264 -4.73 -26.12 -12.80
N GLY A 265 -4.38 -26.49 -14.05
CA GLY A 265 -5.20 -27.38 -14.87
C GLY A 265 -5.04 -28.83 -14.40
N GLU A 266 -5.87 -29.75 -14.90
CA GLU A 266 -5.91 -31.17 -14.51
C GLU A 266 -4.54 -31.89 -14.62
N GLU A 267 -3.58 -31.32 -15.37
CA GLU A 267 -2.23 -31.88 -15.57
C GLU A 267 -1.12 -31.18 -14.78
N GLY A 268 -1.46 -30.22 -13.89
CA GLY A 268 -0.47 -29.52 -13.03
C GLY A 268 0.39 -28.47 -13.73
N PHE A 269 0.14 -28.16 -14.99
CA PHE A 269 0.80 -27.09 -15.76
C PHE A 269 -0.15 -25.97 -16.13
N PRO A 270 0.33 -24.73 -16.24
CA PRO A 270 -0.49 -23.60 -16.66
C PRO A 270 -1.03 -23.83 -18.09
N SER A 271 -2.35 -23.67 -18.26
CA SER A 271 -2.95 -23.71 -19.60
C SER A 271 -2.65 -22.41 -20.37
N PRO A 272 -2.23 -22.48 -21.64
CA PRO A 272 -1.98 -21.29 -22.47
C PRO A 272 -3.22 -20.45 -22.77
N LYS A 273 -4.43 -21.00 -22.57
CA LYS A 273 -5.69 -20.35 -22.96
C LYS A 273 -6.24 -19.34 -21.94
N ASP A 274 -5.75 -19.34 -20.70
CA ASP A 274 -6.25 -18.47 -19.62
C ASP A 274 -5.59 -17.09 -19.59
N ASP A 275 -5.14 -16.60 -20.69
CA ASP A 275 -4.02 -15.67 -20.84
C ASP A 275 -4.30 -14.19 -20.63
N LEU A 276 -5.52 -13.70 -20.66
CA LEU A 276 -5.72 -12.25 -20.84
C LEU A 276 -6.45 -11.50 -19.71
N LYS A 277 -7.24 -12.22 -18.94
CA LYS A 277 -7.96 -11.66 -17.77
C LYS A 277 -7.46 -12.23 -16.45
N SER A 278 -6.30 -12.88 -16.47
CA SER A 278 -5.79 -13.61 -15.32
C SER A 278 -5.37 -12.66 -14.20
N PRO A 279 -5.86 -12.86 -12.97
CA PRO A 279 -5.40 -12.16 -11.78
C PRO A 279 -3.93 -12.43 -11.42
N LEU A 280 -3.23 -13.20 -12.24
CA LEU A 280 -1.85 -13.67 -12.02
C LEU A 280 -0.78 -12.61 -12.21
N ARG A 281 -1.08 -11.48 -12.85
CA ARG A 281 -0.14 -10.38 -13.02
C ARG A 281 -0.47 -9.27 -12.04
N PHE A 282 0.34 -9.20 -11.01
CA PHE A 282 0.26 -8.07 -10.10
C PHE A 282 0.77 -6.81 -10.82
N PRO A 283 0.04 -5.68 -10.76
CA PRO A 283 0.45 -4.46 -11.44
C PRO A 283 1.76 -3.91 -10.87
N SER A 284 2.57 -3.29 -11.73
CA SER A 284 3.74 -2.57 -11.28
C SER A 284 3.35 -1.30 -10.50
N THR A 285 4.27 -0.79 -9.71
CA THR A 285 4.12 0.51 -9.02
C THR A 285 3.76 1.63 -10.00
N LEU A 286 4.39 1.63 -11.17
CA LEU A 286 4.10 2.61 -12.24
C LEU A 286 2.71 2.44 -12.84
N SER A 287 2.25 1.19 -13.02
CA SER A 287 0.90 0.94 -13.54
C SER A 287 -0.18 1.45 -12.61
N VAL A 288 0.01 1.31 -11.29
CA VAL A 288 -0.91 1.86 -10.30
C VAL A 288 -0.81 3.39 -10.23
N ALA A 289 0.40 3.94 -10.23
CA ALA A 289 0.59 5.40 -10.20
C ALA A 289 -0.07 6.10 -11.40
N TRP A 290 -0.01 5.51 -12.58
CA TRP A 290 -0.55 6.08 -13.81
C TRP A 290 -2.06 5.85 -14.03
N ILE A 291 -2.75 5.06 -13.23
CA ILE A 291 -4.12 4.64 -13.53
C ILE A 291 -5.10 5.82 -13.58
N GLU A 292 -4.99 6.77 -12.67
CA GLU A 292 -5.83 7.97 -12.65
C GLU A 292 -5.60 8.82 -13.92
N GLN A 293 -4.35 8.99 -14.32
CA GLN A 293 -4.00 9.73 -15.54
C GLN A 293 -4.48 9.00 -16.80
N LYS A 294 -4.42 7.67 -16.82
CA LYS A 294 -5.00 6.85 -17.92
C LYS A 294 -6.50 7.02 -18.01
N GLN A 295 -7.21 7.05 -16.88
CA GLN A 295 -8.64 7.31 -16.85
C GLN A 295 -8.97 8.70 -17.40
N ARG A 296 -8.25 9.73 -16.98
CA ARG A 296 -8.41 11.08 -17.49
C ARG A 296 -8.14 11.13 -18.99
N LEU A 297 -7.05 10.52 -19.45
CA LEU A 297 -6.74 10.41 -20.87
C LEU A 297 -7.86 9.72 -21.65
N ALA A 298 -8.42 8.64 -21.12
CA ALA A 298 -9.56 7.96 -21.73
C ALA A 298 -10.77 8.90 -21.88
N ARG A 299 -11.10 9.69 -20.87
CA ARG A 299 -12.18 10.69 -20.92
C ARG A 299 -11.88 11.79 -21.95
N TRP A 300 -10.63 12.25 -22.05
CA TRP A 300 -10.21 13.21 -23.08
C TRP A 300 -10.38 12.65 -24.49
N VAL A 301 -10.03 11.38 -24.70
CA VAL A 301 -10.22 10.73 -26.00
C VAL A 301 -11.69 10.59 -26.34
N VAL A 302 -12.56 10.24 -25.37
CA VAL A 302 -14.02 10.20 -25.55
C VAL A 302 -14.59 11.58 -25.86
N ALA A 303 -14.10 12.63 -25.22
CA ALA A 303 -14.57 14.00 -25.42
C ALA A 303 -14.06 14.63 -26.73
N SER A 304 -12.95 14.18 -27.28
CA SER A 304 -12.32 14.73 -28.50
C SER A 304 -11.75 13.62 -29.38
N PRO A 305 -12.61 12.70 -29.87
CA PRO A 305 -12.17 11.52 -30.61
C PRO A 305 -11.48 11.90 -31.94
N ASP A 306 -11.97 12.90 -32.65
CA ASP A 306 -11.40 13.34 -33.95
C ASP A 306 -9.93 13.74 -33.84
N GLN A 307 -9.51 14.28 -32.68
CA GLN A 307 -8.15 14.77 -32.48
C GLN A 307 -7.26 13.76 -31.78
N LEU A 308 -7.80 12.92 -30.86
CA LEU A 308 -6.99 12.10 -29.96
C LEU A 308 -7.01 10.60 -30.27
N GLU A 309 -8.04 10.08 -30.96
CA GLU A 309 -8.15 8.64 -31.23
C GLU A 309 -6.98 8.13 -32.06
N GLN A 310 -6.71 8.76 -33.20
CA GLN A 310 -5.66 8.30 -34.11
C GLN A 310 -4.25 8.47 -33.50
N PRO A 311 -3.89 9.58 -32.84
CA PRO A 311 -2.64 9.68 -32.09
C PRO A 311 -2.48 8.61 -31.02
N LEU A 312 -3.54 8.30 -30.25
CA LEU A 312 -3.50 7.25 -29.25
C LEU A 312 -3.30 5.85 -29.87
N ARG A 313 -4.05 5.53 -30.95
CA ARG A 313 -3.88 4.24 -31.66
C ARG A 313 -2.47 4.09 -32.20
N SER A 314 -1.93 5.13 -32.84
CA SER A 314 -0.56 5.12 -33.35
C SER A 314 0.48 4.89 -32.25
N PHE A 315 0.27 5.50 -31.08
CA PHE A 315 1.14 5.30 -29.91
C PHE A 315 1.06 3.87 -29.38
N LEU A 316 -0.14 3.30 -29.24
CA LEU A 316 -0.34 1.93 -28.79
C LEU A 316 0.25 0.88 -29.76
N ASP A 317 0.12 1.13 -31.07
CA ASP A 317 0.71 0.27 -32.10
C ASP A 317 2.24 0.38 -32.12
N ALA A 318 2.80 1.55 -31.86
CA ALA A 318 4.24 1.74 -31.70
C ALA A 318 4.78 1.03 -30.46
N ILE A 319 4.06 1.05 -29.34
CA ILE A 319 4.39 0.25 -28.14
C ILE A 319 4.41 -1.23 -28.49
N LYS A 320 3.38 -1.72 -29.18
CA LYS A 320 3.32 -3.12 -29.61
C LYS A 320 4.51 -3.48 -30.50
N ALA A 321 4.77 -2.69 -31.52
CA ALA A 321 5.89 -2.94 -32.44
C ALA A 321 7.25 -2.93 -31.75
N TYR A 322 7.44 -2.04 -30.77
CA TYR A 322 8.64 -1.99 -29.94
C TYR A 322 8.75 -3.23 -29.02
N CYS A 323 7.67 -3.61 -28.36
CA CYS A 323 7.65 -4.80 -27.50
C CYS A 323 7.87 -6.09 -28.28
N ASP A 324 7.28 -6.23 -29.48
CA ASP A 324 7.47 -7.39 -30.34
C ASP A 324 8.93 -7.52 -30.81
N ALA A 325 9.61 -6.38 -31.07
CA ALA A 325 11.02 -6.36 -31.47
C ALA A 325 12.01 -6.55 -30.30
N SER A 326 11.69 -5.98 -29.14
CA SER A 326 12.56 -6.01 -27.96
C SER A 326 12.30 -7.21 -27.05
N ASP A 327 11.24 -7.95 -27.35
CA ASP A 327 10.74 -8.98 -26.46
C ASP A 327 10.30 -8.47 -25.08
N ALA A 328 10.07 -7.19 -24.94
CA ALA A 328 9.60 -6.59 -23.71
C ALA A 328 8.13 -6.92 -23.42
N PRO A 329 7.75 -7.07 -22.17
CA PRO A 329 6.33 -7.22 -21.84
C PRO A 329 5.58 -5.93 -22.20
N GLN A 330 4.50 -6.06 -22.99
CA GLN A 330 3.63 -4.92 -23.32
C GLN A 330 2.91 -4.32 -22.10
N GLY A 331 2.96 -5.01 -20.96
CA GLY A 331 2.11 -4.78 -19.81
C GLY A 331 0.70 -5.31 -20.12
N ARG A 332 0.21 -6.26 -19.37
CA ARG A 332 -1.18 -6.71 -19.45
C ARG A 332 -1.71 -6.74 -18.02
N HIS A 333 -1.56 -5.60 -17.33
CA HIS A 333 -1.99 -5.48 -15.95
C HIS A 333 -3.47 -5.14 -15.92
N TRP A 334 -4.24 -5.96 -15.23
CA TRP A 334 -5.64 -5.70 -14.97
C TRP A 334 -5.81 -5.22 -13.53
N LEU A 335 -6.40 -4.03 -13.38
CA LEU A 335 -6.84 -3.49 -12.10
C LEU A 335 -8.37 -3.61 -11.99
N PRO A 336 -8.95 -3.85 -10.81
CA PRO A 336 -10.39 -3.94 -10.64
C PRO A 336 -11.15 -2.72 -11.16
N CYS A 337 -10.59 -1.51 -11.01
CA CYS A 337 -11.19 -0.28 -11.52
C CYS A 337 -11.29 -0.18 -13.05
N HIS A 338 -10.55 -1.00 -13.82
CA HIS A 338 -10.61 -0.97 -15.29
C HIS A 338 -12.01 -1.25 -15.82
N GLU A 339 -12.75 -2.18 -15.21
CA GLU A 339 -14.11 -2.48 -15.64
C GLU A 339 -15.07 -1.30 -15.40
N ALA A 340 -14.88 -0.55 -14.33
CA ALA A 340 -15.67 0.65 -14.05
C ALA A 340 -15.40 1.73 -15.12
N ILE A 341 -14.13 1.95 -15.46
CA ILE A 341 -13.72 2.89 -16.52
C ILE A 341 -14.30 2.45 -17.88
N LEU A 342 -14.19 1.18 -18.23
CA LEU A 342 -14.72 0.67 -19.49
C LEU A 342 -16.24 0.71 -19.56
N ARG A 343 -16.97 0.55 -18.45
CA ARG A 343 -18.44 0.76 -18.42
C ARG A 343 -18.81 2.20 -18.74
N GLU A 344 -18.07 3.18 -18.22
CA GLU A 344 -18.26 4.58 -18.56
C GLU A 344 -18.04 4.81 -20.07
N VAL A 345 -16.93 4.33 -20.62
CA VAL A 345 -16.62 4.46 -22.04
C VAL A 345 -17.63 3.76 -22.94
N ARG A 346 -18.07 2.53 -22.59
CA ARG A 346 -19.10 1.80 -23.36
C ARG A 346 -20.43 2.53 -23.45
N ARG A 347 -20.78 3.29 -22.42
CA ARG A 347 -21.99 4.09 -22.40
C ARG A 347 -21.88 5.27 -23.35
N ASP A 348 -20.75 5.95 -23.38
CA ASP A 348 -20.57 7.23 -24.04
C ASP A 348 -20.00 7.08 -25.48
N CYS A 349 -19.08 6.14 -25.71
CA CYS A 349 -18.42 5.86 -27.00
C CYS A 349 -17.98 4.40 -27.11
N PRO A 350 -18.88 3.45 -27.42
CA PRO A 350 -18.59 2.03 -27.43
C PRO A 350 -17.50 1.63 -28.44
N GLU A 351 -17.35 2.35 -29.52
CA GLU A 351 -16.33 2.11 -30.56
C GLU A 351 -14.89 2.36 -30.08
N LEU A 352 -14.71 3.17 -29.04
CA LEU A 352 -13.41 3.45 -28.44
C LEU A 352 -12.96 2.39 -27.42
N CYS A 353 -13.90 1.53 -26.95
CA CYS A 353 -13.59 0.54 -25.93
C CYS A 353 -12.34 -0.31 -26.20
N PRO A 354 -12.11 -0.84 -27.41
CA PRO A 354 -10.91 -1.67 -27.65
C PRO A 354 -9.61 -0.86 -27.55
N THR A 355 -9.65 0.43 -27.89
CA THR A 355 -8.49 1.32 -27.81
C THR A 355 -8.21 1.71 -26.36
N ILE A 356 -9.26 2.04 -25.62
CA ILE A 356 -9.14 2.39 -24.21
C ILE A 356 -8.75 1.17 -23.36
N GLU A 357 -9.27 -0.02 -23.64
CA GLU A 357 -8.84 -1.24 -22.95
C GLU A 357 -7.34 -1.48 -23.12
N LYS A 358 -6.79 -1.30 -24.32
CA LYS A 358 -5.34 -1.37 -24.54
C LYS A 358 -4.58 -0.30 -23.75
N LEU A 359 -5.06 0.95 -23.72
CA LEU A 359 -4.47 2.03 -22.93
C LEU A 359 -4.40 1.68 -21.44
N LEU A 360 -5.46 1.14 -20.88
CA LEU A 360 -5.51 0.75 -19.47
C LEU A 360 -4.50 -0.34 -19.13
N GLN A 361 -4.27 -1.27 -20.06
CA GLN A 361 -3.41 -2.45 -19.89
C GLN A 361 -1.93 -2.19 -20.11
N ILE A 362 -1.51 -1.13 -20.81
CA ILE A 362 -0.09 -0.86 -21.05
C ILE A 362 0.66 -0.58 -19.75
N GLU A 363 1.94 -0.86 -19.75
CA GLU A 363 2.84 -0.55 -18.63
C GLU A 363 2.96 0.97 -18.44
N GLY A 364 2.89 1.44 -17.19
CA GLY A 364 2.94 2.88 -16.87
C GLY A 364 4.19 3.59 -17.37
N THR A 365 5.30 2.86 -17.51
CA THR A 365 6.56 3.37 -18.03
C THR A 365 6.47 3.93 -19.43
N PHE A 366 5.57 3.43 -20.27
CA PHE A 366 5.40 3.97 -21.64
C PHE A 366 4.80 5.38 -21.65
N LEU A 367 4.18 5.81 -20.54
CA LEU A 367 3.62 7.15 -20.41
C LEU A 367 4.63 8.18 -19.87
N ASN A 368 5.82 7.75 -19.46
CA ASN A 368 6.93 8.63 -19.10
C ASN A 368 7.63 9.15 -20.37
N ASP A 369 8.29 10.32 -20.28
CA ASP A 369 8.95 10.89 -21.45
C ASP A 369 10.11 10.01 -21.93
N PRO A 370 10.06 9.52 -23.16
CA PRO A 370 11.14 8.70 -23.71
C PRO A 370 12.45 9.47 -23.90
N ALA A 371 12.42 10.80 -24.01
CA ALA A 371 13.59 11.64 -24.21
C ALA A 371 14.38 11.86 -22.90
N GLU A 372 13.73 11.86 -21.74
CA GLU A 372 14.42 11.89 -20.46
C GLU A 372 15.17 10.59 -20.15
N ARG A 373 14.83 9.52 -20.84
CA ARG A 373 15.42 8.19 -20.67
C ARG A 373 16.81 8.05 -21.28
N ASP A 374 17.16 8.87 -22.28
CA ASP A 374 18.50 8.83 -22.88
C ASP A 374 19.61 9.28 -21.92
N ARG A 375 19.25 9.92 -20.80
CA ARG A 375 20.21 10.33 -19.75
C ARG A 375 20.40 9.28 -18.64
N ASP A 376 19.48 8.32 -18.50
CA ASP A 376 19.53 7.26 -17.51
C ASP A 376 19.21 5.90 -18.15
N ASP A 377 20.21 5.28 -18.77
CA ASP A 377 20.19 3.90 -19.30
C ASP A 377 19.64 2.86 -18.31
N THR A 378 19.71 3.17 -17.02
CA THR A 378 19.30 2.30 -15.93
C THR A 378 17.80 2.00 -15.86
N ARG A 379 16.92 2.88 -16.39
CA ARG A 379 15.46 2.68 -16.30
C ARG A 379 14.90 1.78 -17.39
N LEU A 380 15.38 1.88 -18.61
CA LEU A 380 15.04 0.92 -19.69
C LEU A 380 15.56 -0.46 -19.36
N ASP A 381 16.71 -0.54 -18.74
CA ASP A 381 17.32 -1.75 -18.23
C ASP A 381 16.49 -2.42 -17.12
N GLN A 382 15.84 -1.64 -16.26
CA GLN A 382 14.92 -2.17 -15.22
C GLN A 382 13.69 -2.85 -15.80
N MET A 383 13.32 -2.53 -17.03
CA MET A 383 12.21 -3.17 -17.75
C MET A 383 12.63 -4.42 -18.54
N GLY A 384 13.87 -4.86 -18.45
CA GLY A 384 14.43 -5.92 -19.32
C GLY A 384 14.64 -5.45 -20.75
N LEU A 385 14.55 -4.16 -21.01
CA LEU A 385 14.77 -3.50 -22.30
C LEU A 385 16.27 -3.17 -22.46
N GLN A 386 17.11 -4.20 -22.50
CA GLN A 386 18.53 -4.01 -22.34
C GLN A 386 19.24 -3.32 -23.50
N SER A 387 20.15 -2.44 -23.11
CA SER A 387 21.17 -1.75 -23.89
C SER A 387 22.11 -2.63 -24.71
N ASN A 388 22.17 -3.94 -24.48
CA ASN A 388 23.03 -4.83 -25.27
C ASN A 388 22.55 -5.10 -26.70
N ARG A 389 21.47 -4.47 -27.13
CA ARG A 389 21.01 -4.43 -28.50
C ARG A 389 21.08 -3.02 -29.10
N GLU A 390 21.88 -2.13 -28.50
CA GLU A 390 22.14 -0.81 -29.09
C GLU A 390 22.64 -0.90 -30.55
N ASP A 391 23.19 -2.05 -30.92
CA ASP A 391 23.63 -2.34 -32.30
C ASP A 391 22.56 -2.93 -33.21
N ASP A 392 21.32 -3.20 -32.71
CA ASP A 392 20.24 -3.69 -33.54
C ASP A 392 19.51 -2.51 -34.22
N PRO A 393 19.68 -2.32 -35.56
CA PRO A 393 19.06 -1.23 -36.29
C PRO A 393 17.52 -1.28 -36.22
N GLN A 394 16.93 -2.50 -36.18
CA GLN A 394 15.48 -2.65 -36.16
C GLN A 394 14.90 -2.18 -34.83
N LEU A 395 15.56 -2.48 -33.72
CA LEU A 395 15.13 -2.01 -32.39
C LEU A 395 15.23 -0.50 -32.26
N ARG A 396 16.30 0.11 -32.80
CA ARG A 396 16.47 1.58 -32.82
C ARG A 396 15.35 2.25 -33.62
N ASP A 397 14.98 1.72 -34.78
CA ASP A 397 13.88 2.25 -35.58
C ASP A 397 12.54 2.15 -34.84
N LYS A 398 12.26 1.04 -34.15
CA LYS A 398 11.03 0.89 -33.34
C LYS A 398 11.02 1.85 -32.15
N LEU A 399 12.15 2.02 -31.47
CA LEU A 399 12.25 2.99 -30.38
C LEU A 399 12.06 4.42 -30.88
N LYS A 400 12.63 4.77 -32.04
CA LYS A 400 12.43 6.06 -32.66
C LYS A 400 10.96 6.30 -33.00
N GLY A 401 10.30 5.33 -33.64
CA GLY A 401 8.86 5.39 -33.92
C GLY A 401 8.01 5.53 -32.67
N LEU A 402 8.38 4.86 -31.58
CA LEU A 402 7.70 5.02 -30.29
C LEU A 402 7.86 6.43 -29.72
N LYS A 403 9.08 7.00 -29.76
CA LYS A 403 9.34 8.37 -29.31
C LYS A 403 8.53 9.39 -30.13
N GLU A 404 8.50 9.23 -31.45
CA GLU A 404 7.74 10.12 -32.34
C GLU A 404 6.22 10.03 -32.08
N ALA A 405 5.67 8.82 -31.95
CA ALA A 405 4.26 8.61 -31.66
C ALA A 405 3.86 9.18 -30.27
N PHE A 406 4.73 9.05 -29.25
CA PHE A 406 4.53 9.66 -27.95
C PHE A 406 4.47 11.19 -28.04
N GLN A 407 5.40 11.83 -28.75
CA GLN A 407 5.44 13.30 -28.90
C GLN A 407 4.22 13.82 -29.68
N VAL A 408 3.74 13.06 -30.67
CA VAL A 408 2.50 13.41 -31.39
C VAL A 408 1.31 13.38 -30.44
N LEU A 409 1.13 12.27 -29.69
CA LEU A 409 0.03 12.16 -28.73
C LEU A 409 0.09 13.27 -27.67
N LYS A 410 1.26 13.54 -27.11
CA LYS A 410 1.46 14.59 -26.11
C LYS A 410 1.07 15.97 -26.65
N ARG A 411 1.55 16.32 -27.85
CA ARG A 411 1.26 17.61 -28.49
C ARG A 411 -0.23 17.79 -28.81
N GLU A 412 -0.88 16.77 -29.35
CA GLU A 412 -2.31 16.85 -29.67
C GLU A 412 -3.15 16.92 -28.38
N LEU A 413 -2.77 16.18 -27.35
CA LEU A 413 -3.41 16.28 -26.03
C LEU A 413 -3.25 17.69 -25.43
N GLU A 414 -2.05 18.28 -25.48
CA GLU A 414 -1.82 19.66 -25.01
C GLU A 414 -2.66 20.69 -25.78
N LYS A 415 -2.85 20.52 -27.09
CA LYS A 415 -3.72 21.39 -27.87
C LYS A 415 -5.17 21.33 -27.41
N VAL A 416 -5.71 20.12 -27.27
CA VAL A 416 -7.09 19.90 -26.82
C VAL A 416 -7.29 20.41 -25.39
N GLN A 417 -6.31 20.19 -24.51
CA GLN A 417 -6.36 20.67 -23.13
C GLN A 417 -6.30 22.20 -22.98
N ASN A 418 -5.79 22.90 -23.99
CA ASN A 418 -5.81 24.38 -23.99
C ASN A 418 -7.19 24.96 -24.35
N GLU A 419 -8.16 24.15 -24.79
CA GLU A 419 -9.55 24.55 -24.92
C GLU A 419 -10.18 24.61 -23.53
N ALA A 420 -10.27 25.82 -22.98
CA ALA A 420 -10.54 26.11 -21.57
C ALA A 420 -11.77 25.41 -20.97
N ASN A 421 -12.84 25.20 -21.72
CA ASN A 421 -14.09 24.63 -21.18
C ASN A 421 -14.03 23.12 -20.89
N LEU A 422 -13.24 22.37 -21.63
CA LEU A 422 -13.10 20.91 -21.46
C LEU A 422 -12.07 20.56 -20.39
N LYS A 423 -11.00 21.35 -20.24
CA LYS A 423 -9.96 21.12 -19.22
C LYS A 423 -10.53 21.14 -17.81
N LEU A 424 -11.55 21.91 -17.57
CA LEU A 424 -12.18 22.08 -16.27
C LEU A 424 -13.01 20.86 -15.84
N ALA A 425 -13.67 20.21 -16.82
CA ALA A 425 -14.51 19.04 -16.54
C ALA A 425 -13.71 17.72 -16.46
N LEU A 426 -12.64 17.59 -17.25
CA LEU A 426 -11.91 16.32 -17.42
C LEU A 426 -10.60 16.24 -16.63
N GLY A 427 -10.12 17.34 -16.09
CA GLY A 427 -8.83 17.44 -15.42
C GLY A 427 -7.63 17.37 -16.37
N GLU A 428 -6.48 17.86 -15.95
CA GLU A 428 -5.26 17.86 -16.76
C GLU A 428 -4.60 16.49 -16.77
N VAL A 429 -4.11 16.09 -17.95
CA VAL A 429 -3.24 14.91 -18.13
C VAL A 429 -1.85 15.36 -18.53
N ARG A 430 -0.83 14.96 -17.78
CA ARG A 430 0.57 15.32 -18.02
C ARG A 430 1.38 14.10 -18.42
N LEU A 431 1.40 13.82 -19.72
CA LEU A 431 2.27 12.78 -20.25
C LEU A 431 3.75 13.19 -20.09
N GLY A 432 4.59 12.21 -19.78
CA GLY A 432 6.02 12.39 -19.60
C GLY A 432 6.47 12.59 -18.15
N ARG A 433 5.57 12.87 -17.21
CA ARG A 433 5.90 13.03 -15.78
C ARG A 433 5.32 11.88 -14.97
N THR A 434 6.19 11.19 -14.26
CA THR A 434 5.79 10.07 -13.41
C THR A 434 4.95 10.54 -12.23
N PRO A 435 3.66 10.13 -12.11
CA PRO A 435 2.85 10.46 -10.95
C PRO A 435 3.39 9.77 -9.70
N PRO A 436 3.30 10.39 -8.51
CA PRO A 436 3.69 9.75 -7.27
C PRO A 436 2.71 8.63 -6.88
N LEU A 437 3.22 7.65 -6.12
CA LEU A 437 2.49 6.51 -5.59
C LEU A 437 2.41 6.61 -4.08
N ALA A 438 1.30 6.21 -3.48
CA ALA A 438 1.17 6.03 -2.04
C ALA A 438 1.14 4.54 -1.69
N LEU A 439 1.97 4.16 -0.73
CA LEU A 439 1.91 2.89 -0.02
C LEU A 439 1.13 3.12 1.27
N ILE A 440 0.12 2.28 1.51
CA ILE A 440 -0.72 2.35 2.70
C ILE A 440 -0.55 1.06 3.49
N ARG A 441 -0.34 1.18 4.78
CA ARG A 441 -0.40 0.09 5.74
C ARG A 441 -1.35 0.45 6.85
N ALA A 442 -2.33 -0.42 7.12
CA ALA A 442 -3.30 -0.29 8.21
C ALA A 442 -3.25 -1.51 9.11
N ASP A 443 -3.53 -1.30 10.39
CA ASP A 443 -3.53 -2.36 11.41
C ASP A 443 -4.57 -2.01 12.48
N ALA A 444 -5.40 -2.98 12.87
CA ALA A 444 -6.42 -2.77 13.89
C ALA A 444 -5.80 -2.51 15.27
N ASP A 445 -6.33 -1.52 15.94
CA ASP A 445 -5.82 -1.08 17.22
C ASP A 445 -6.19 -2.06 18.35
N ARG A 446 -5.17 -2.52 19.08
CA ARG A 446 -5.33 -3.31 20.31
C ARG A 446 -6.18 -4.58 20.13
N LEU A 447 -6.18 -5.18 18.96
CA LEU A 447 -7.00 -6.35 18.67
C LEU A 447 -6.76 -7.51 19.65
N GLY A 448 -5.52 -7.74 20.06
CA GLY A 448 -5.19 -8.77 21.06
C GLY A 448 -5.84 -8.51 22.43
N GLN A 449 -5.99 -7.23 22.83
CA GLN A 449 -6.70 -6.88 24.07
C GLN A 449 -8.20 -7.12 23.92
N LEU A 450 -8.77 -6.73 22.78
CA LEU A 450 -10.18 -6.97 22.45
C LEU A 450 -10.48 -8.47 22.42
N GLN A 451 -9.65 -9.28 21.75
CA GLN A 451 -9.79 -10.73 21.78
C GLN A 451 -9.77 -11.30 23.20
N GLY A 452 -8.82 -10.86 24.04
CA GLY A 452 -8.74 -11.27 25.43
C GLY A 452 -9.97 -10.89 26.26
N GLN A 453 -10.58 -9.74 25.97
CA GLN A 453 -11.83 -9.30 26.59
C GLN A 453 -13.02 -10.14 26.13
N LEU A 454 -13.15 -10.36 24.84
CA LEU A 454 -14.22 -11.19 24.25
C LEU A 454 -14.18 -12.63 24.76
N VAL A 455 -12.98 -13.18 24.96
CA VAL A 455 -12.83 -14.50 25.56
C VAL A 455 -13.32 -14.52 27.02
N LYS A 456 -13.09 -13.45 27.79
CA LYS A 456 -13.65 -13.34 29.14
C LYS A 456 -15.18 -13.30 29.17
N GLU A 457 -15.77 -12.61 28.19
CA GLU A 457 -17.20 -12.38 28.10
C GLU A 457 -18.00 -13.57 27.57
N GLY A 458 -17.43 -14.33 26.62
CA GLY A 458 -18.14 -15.39 25.93
C GLY A 458 -17.27 -16.49 25.32
N GLY A 459 -16.03 -16.65 25.81
CA GLY A 459 -15.15 -17.72 25.37
C GLY A 459 -14.63 -17.61 23.96
N PHE A 460 -14.17 -18.72 23.41
CA PHE A 460 -13.62 -18.81 22.05
C PHE A 460 -14.65 -18.47 20.97
N GLU A 461 -15.93 -18.70 21.24
CA GLU A 461 -17.01 -18.37 20.30
C GLU A 461 -17.00 -16.87 19.94
N ARG A 462 -16.96 -15.97 20.95
CA ARG A 462 -16.89 -14.53 20.68
C ARG A 462 -15.59 -14.12 20.01
N ALA A 463 -14.47 -14.72 20.37
CA ALA A 463 -13.20 -14.46 19.69
C ALA A 463 -13.25 -14.92 18.21
N GLY A 464 -13.90 -16.04 17.93
CA GLY A 464 -14.15 -16.53 16.58
C GLY A 464 -15.06 -15.61 15.77
N LEU A 465 -16.13 -15.08 16.39
CA LEU A 465 -17.01 -14.07 15.76
C LEU A 465 -16.24 -12.80 15.36
N LEU A 466 -15.31 -12.33 16.18
CA LEU A 466 -14.45 -11.19 15.82
C LEU A 466 -13.60 -11.51 14.58
N SER A 467 -12.97 -12.68 14.55
CA SER A 467 -12.17 -13.11 13.38
C SER A 467 -13.04 -13.22 12.12
N LYS A 468 -14.27 -13.70 12.26
CA LYS A 468 -15.25 -13.77 11.17
C LYS A 468 -15.64 -12.39 10.69
N PHE A 469 -15.99 -11.47 11.59
CA PHE A 469 -16.37 -10.10 11.25
C PHE A 469 -15.26 -9.37 10.48
N LEU A 470 -14.02 -9.48 10.94
CA LEU A 470 -12.89 -8.90 10.21
C LEU A 470 -12.78 -9.47 8.78
N ALA A 471 -12.93 -10.78 8.63
CA ALA A 471 -12.76 -11.46 7.35
C ALA A 471 -13.93 -11.24 6.38
N THR A 472 -15.18 -11.16 6.88
CA THR A 472 -16.38 -11.11 6.03
C THR A 472 -16.95 -9.71 5.84
N GLU A 473 -16.69 -8.80 6.78
CA GLU A 473 -17.24 -7.46 6.74
C GLU A 473 -16.18 -6.37 6.53
N VAL A 474 -15.15 -6.33 7.38
CA VAL A 474 -14.16 -5.24 7.39
C VAL A 474 -13.25 -5.31 6.16
N MET A 475 -12.56 -6.44 5.98
CA MET A 475 -11.58 -6.60 4.91
C MET A 475 -12.18 -6.47 3.51
N PRO A 476 -13.33 -7.09 3.17
CA PRO A 476 -13.94 -6.90 1.86
C PRO A 476 -14.26 -5.44 1.58
N LYS A 477 -14.89 -4.72 2.52
CA LYS A 477 -15.23 -3.30 2.34
C LYS A 477 -14.00 -2.40 2.17
N ALA A 478 -12.95 -2.65 2.96
CA ALA A 478 -11.68 -1.93 2.81
C ALA A 478 -11.02 -2.21 1.45
N CYS A 479 -11.03 -3.46 1.01
CA CYS A 479 -10.48 -3.85 -0.29
C CYS A 479 -11.23 -3.21 -1.46
N ASP A 480 -12.56 -3.29 -1.45
CA ASP A 480 -13.40 -2.72 -2.52
C ASP A 480 -13.23 -1.19 -2.57
N ALA A 481 -13.15 -0.54 -1.40
CA ALA A 481 -12.90 0.88 -1.35
C ALA A 481 -11.55 1.27 -1.96
N VAL A 482 -10.49 0.52 -1.69
CA VAL A 482 -9.16 0.75 -2.25
C VAL A 482 -9.13 0.44 -3.75
N GLU A 483 -9.60 -0.76 -4.15
CA GLU A 483 -9.42 -1.24 -5.52
C GLU A 483 -10.40 -0.62 -6.51
N GLU A 484 -11.66 -0.38 -6.12
CA GLU A 484 -12.66 0.18 -7.02
C GLU A 484 -12.76 1.70 -6.93
N LYS A 485 -12.84 2.26 -5.70
CA LYS A 485 -13.10 3.70 -5.51
C LYS A 485 -11.83 4.54 -5.52
N CYS A 486 -10.70 3.97 -5.10
CA CYS A 486 -9.41 4.67 -5.05
C CYS A 486 -8.42 4.15 -6.11
N MET A 487 -8.87 3.35 -7.08
CA MET A 487 -8.06 2.87 -8.21
C MET A 487 -6.74 2.19 -7.78
N GLY A 488 -6.73 1.64 -6.59
CA GLY A 488 -5.55 1.04 -5.99
C GLY A 488 -5.43 -0.46 -6.27
N LYS A 489 -4.45 -1.06 -5.60
CA LYS A 489 -4.25 -2.50 -5.57
C LYS A 489 -3.87 -2.97 -4.18
N ILE A 490 -4.59 -3.96 -3.68
CA ILE A 490 -4.28 -4.64 -2.42
C ILE A 490 -3.09 -5.57 -2.62
N ILE A 491 -2.11 -5.44 -1.74
CA ILE A 491 -0.96 -6.35 -1.65
C ILE A 491 -1.26 -7.47 -0.66
N PHE A 492 -1.85 -7.12 0.48
CA PHE A 492 -2.26 -8.02 1.54
C PHE A 492 -3.48 -7.46 2.26
N ALA A 493 -4.44 -8.32 2.60
CA ALA A 493 -5.58 -7.98 3.46
C ALA A 493 -6.01 -9.23 4.21
N GLY A 494 -5.66 -9.32 5.48
CA GLY A 494 -6.00 -10.52 6.26
C GLY A 494 -5.83 -10.31 7.75
N GLY A 495 -6.73 -10.91 8.52
CA GLY A 495 -6.80 -10.69 9.96
C GLY A 495 -7.16 -9.23 10.25
N ASP A 496 -6.20 -8.51 10.79
CA ASP A 496 -6.27 -7.10 11.19
C ASP A 496 -5.39 -6.17 10.36
N GLU A 497 -4.63 -6.70 9.43
CA GLU A 497 -3.64 -5.95 8.65
C GLU A 497 -4.07 -5.79 7.19
N LEU A 498 -3.84 -4.60 6.65
CA LEU A 498 -4.03 -4.28 5.23
C LEU A 498 -2.80 -3.54 4.70
N VAL A 499 -2.33 -3.96 3.52
CA VAL A 499 -1.26 -3.30 2.77
C VAL A 499 -1.72 -3.06 1.34
N ALA A 500 -1.61 -1.82 0.88
CA ALA A 500 -2.12 -1.43 -0.44
C ALA A 500 -1.23 -0.39 -1.13
N MET A 501 -1.40 -0.28 -2.44
CA MET A 501 -0.87 0.81 -3.27
C MET A 501 -2.03 1.57 -3.89
N VAL A 502 -1.95 2.90 -3.90
CA VAL A 502 -2.92 3.78 -4.57
C VAL A 502 -2.19 4.94 -5.26
N PRO A 503 -2.78 5.57 -6.29
CA PRO A 503 -2.31 6.86 -6.77
C PRO A 503 -2.24 7.85 -5.61
N ALA A 504 -1.14 8.61 -5.50
CA ALA A 504 -0.91 9.44 -4.32
C ALA A 504 -2.02 10.46 -4.05
N ARG A 505 -2.66 10.98 -5.10
CA ARG A 505 -3.79 11.91 -4.97
C ARG A 505 -5.00 11.29 -4.26
N LEU A 506 -5.19 9.98 -4.39
CA LEU A 506 -6.30 9.26 -3.78
C LEU A 506 -5.96 8.68 -2.41
N ALA A 507 -4.76 8.95 -1.89
CA ALA A 507 -4.28 8.35 -0.65
C ALA A 507 -5.14 8.72 0.56
N LEU A 508 -5.51 9.99 0.74
CA LEU A 508 -6.33 10.44 1.87
C LEU A 508 -7.74 9.85 1.79
N LYS A 509 -8.33 9.82 0.59
CA LYS A 509 -9.61 9.16 0.35
C LYS A 509 -9.56 7.66 0.68
N ALA A 510 -8.48 6.99 0.32
CA ALA A 510 -8.28 5.59 0.68
C ALA A 510 -8.14 5.39 2.19
N VAL A 511 -7.39 6.26 2.87
CA VAL A 511 -7.26 6.25 4.35
C VAL A 511 -8.62 6.39 5.03
N GLN A 512 -9.44 7.34 4.61
CA GLN A 512 -10.78 7.52 5.16
C GLN A 512 -11.65 6.29 4.94
N ALA A 513 -11.64 5.74 3.75
CA ALA A 513 -12.44 4.56 3.41
C ALA A 513 -12.01 3.32 4.21
N ILE A 514 -10.69 3.12 4.38
CA ILE A 514 -10.13 2.07 5.22
C ILE A 514 -10.54 2.30 6.69
N ALA A 515 -10.34 3.49 7.25
CA ALA A 515 -10.74 3.80 8.62
C ALA A 515 -12.22 3.54 8.85
N SER A 516 -13.07 3.96 7.90
CA SER A 516 -14.53 3.73 7.96
C SER A 516 -14.91 2.25 7.93
N ALA A 517 -14.14 1.42 7.21
CA ALA A 517 -14.37 -0.02 7.20
C ALA A 517 -14.06 -0.68 8.56
N TYR A 518 -12.99 -0.26 9.22
CA TYR A 518 -12.67 -0.77 10.57
C TYR A 518 -13.65 -0.28 11.64
N GLU A 519 -14.05 0.98 11.56
CA GLU A 519 -14.97 1.60 12.54
C GLU A 519 -16.44 1.22 12.35
N MET A 520 -16.71 0.35 11.41
CA MET A 520 -18.07 -0.12 11.13
C MET A 520 -18.69 -0.77 12.38
N PRO A 521 -19.95 -0.48 12.70
CA PRO A 521 -20.64 -1.15 13.79
C PRO A 521 -20.80 -2.64 13.49
N PHE A 522 -20.82 -3.46 14.53
CA PHE A 522 -20.96 -4.92 14.39
C PHE A 522 -22.31 -5.35 13.81
N GLY A 523 -23.29 -4.45 13.76
CA GLY A 523 -24.61 -4.73 13.17
C GLY A 523 -25.46 -5.71 14.00
N ASP A 524 -26.64 -6.00 13.44
CA ASP A 524 -27.60 -6.94 14.01
C ASP A 524 -27.27 -8.40 13.60
N GLY A 525 -27.92 -9.37 14.20
CA GLY A 525 -27.81 -10.77 13.84
C GLY A 525 -26.63 -11.49 14.52
N GLU A 526 -25.81 -12.19 13.74
CA GLU A 526 -24.75 -13.05 14.31
C GLU A 526 -23.65 -12.28 15.06
N PHE A 527 -23.41 -11.02 14.72
CA PHE A 527 -22.40 -10.18 15.36
C PHE A 527 -22.93 -9.34 16.53
N GLN A 528 -24.23 -9.43 16.85
CA GLN A 528 -24.83 -8.68 17.96
C GLN A 528 -24.11 -8.89 19.30
N ALA A 529 -23.52 -10.05 19.52
CA ALA A 529 -22.73 -10.32 20.70
C ALA A 529 -21.47 -9.44 20.85
N LEU A 530 -21.09 -8.70 19.80
CA LEU A 530 -19.93 -7.80 19.75
C LEU A 530 -20.34 -6.32 19.82
N GLU A 531 -21.62 -5.96 19.78
CA GLU A 531 -22.13 -4.59 19.59
C GLU A 531 -21.61 -3.55 20.60
N THR A 532 -21.26 -3.99 21.81
CA THR A 532 -20.70 -3.11 22.87
C THR A 532 -19.24 -2.72 22.63
N HIS A 533 -18.61 -3.32 21.63
CA HIS A 533 -17.21 -3.10 21.32
C HIS A 533 -17.06 -2.25 20.05
N ARG A 534 -15.90 -1.69 19.86
CA ARG A 534 -15.52 -0.94 18.64
C ARG A 534 -14.12 -1.35 18.19
N ILE A 535 -13.92 -1.41 16.91
CA ILE A 535 -12.61 -1.59 16.31
C ILE A 535 -12.19 -0.23 15.74
N THR A 536 -10.95 0.15 15.97
CA THR A 536 -10.30 1.27 15.29
C THR A 536 -9.03 0.77 14.63
N ALA A 537 -8.48 1.55 13.71
CA ALA A 537 -7.22 1.21 13.08
C ALA A 537 -6.25 2.40 13.12
N SER A 538 -4.96 2.10 13.19
CA SER A 538 -3.90 3.04 12.88
C SER A 538 -3.44 2.82 11.45
N ILE A 539 -3.23 3.90 10.70
CA ILE A 539 -2.93 3.87 9.28
C ILE A 539 -1.67 4.67 9.01
N ALA A 540 -0.74 4.10 8.27
CA ALA A 540 0.44 4.80 7.77
C ALA A 540 0.43 4.88 6.25
N VAL A 541 0.84 6.02 5.73
CA VAL A 541 0.93 6.32 4.31
C VAL A 541 2.33 6.81 3.98
N SER A 542 2.98 6.20 3.01
CA SER A 542 4.24 6.67 2.45
C SER A 542 4.06 7.03 0.98
N VAL A 543 4.20 8.31 0.67
CA VAL A 543 4.16 8.80 -0.71
C VAL A 543 5.57 8.78 -1.28
N ILE A 544 5.73 8.08 -2.39
CA ILE A 544 7.02 7.77 -2.99
C ILE A 544 7.04 8.06 -4.49
N ASP A 545 8.25 8.17 -5.04
CA ASP A 545 8.46 8.00 -6.47
C ASP A 545 8.30 6.50 -6.81
N PRO A 546 7.39 6.11 -7.71
CA PRO A 546 7.14 4.70 -8.04
C PRO A 546 8.34 4.00 -8.71
N THR A 547 9.36 4.76 -9.13
CA THR A 547 10.63 4.24 -9.65
C THR A 547 11.69 4.07 -8.58
N GLY A 548 11.43 4.53 -7.36
CA GLY A 548 12.33 4.43 -6.23
C GLY A 548 12.43 3.00 -5.64
N PRO A 549 13.31 2.80 -4.66
CA PRO A 549 13.52 1.50 -4.02
C PRO A 549 12.31 1.09 -3.17
N LEU A 550 11.47 0.22 -3.72
CA LEU A 550 10.23 -0.23 -3.09
C LEU A 550 10.44 -0.86 -1.70
N ARG A 551 11.53 -1.63 -1.52
CA ARG A 551 11.86 -2.23 -0.22
C ARG A 551 12.00 -1.17 0.87
N ALA A 552 12.79 -0.13 0.60
CA ALA A 552 12.98 0.97 1.56
C ALA A 552 11.66 1.69 1.88
N ALA A 553 10.79 1.86 0.88
CA ALA A 553 9.48 2.47 1.07
C ALA A 553 8.56 1.63 1.98
N ILE A 554 8.60 0.29 1.85
CA ILE A 554 7.82 -0.62 2.71
C ILE A 554 8.37 -0.66 4.13
N GLU A 555 9.69 -0.72 4.27
CA GLU A 555 10.33 -0.64 5.58
C GLU A 555 9.92 0.67 6.28
N HIS A 556 9.98 1.78 5.57
CA HIS A 556 9.63 3.09 6.10
C HIS A 556 8.15 3.22 6.50
N VAL A 557 7.20 2.75 5.66
CA VAL A 557 5.77 2.77 6.05
C VAL A 557 5.48 1.86 7.23
N SER A 558 6.22 0.76 7.37
CA SER A 558 6.10 -0.15 8.51
C SER A 558 6.63 0.48 9.80
N GLU A 559 7.81 1.11 9.74
CA GLU A 559 8.39 1.85 10.87
C GLU A 559 7.49 3.02 11.30
N LEU A 560 6.93 3.74 10.33
CA LEU A 560 5.99 4.82 10.58
C LEU A 560 4.73 4.32 11.32
N LEU A 561 4.18 3.19 10.91
CA LEU A 561 3.00 2.60 11.55
C LEU A 561 3.33 2.11 12.96
N ASP A 562 4.33 1.24 13.09
CA ASP A 562 4.63 0.53 14.34
C ASP A 562 5.30 1.44 15.39
N GLY A 563 5.93 2.54 14.98
CA GLY A 563 6.54 3.54 15.84
C GLY A 563 5.60 4.74 16.10
N PRO A 564 5.76 5.85 15.35
CA PRO A 564 5.10 7.11 15.68
C PRO A 564 3.57 7.01 15.65
N THR A 565 2.98 6.29 14.67
CA THR A 565 1.53 6.26 14.47
C THR A 565 0.82 5.48 15.59
N LYS A 566 1.27 4.26 15.89
CA LYS A 566 0.69 3.47 17.00
C LYS A 566 1.01 4.03 18.39
N ASN A 567 2.05 4.84 18.50
CA ASN A 567 2.42 5.51 19.75
C ASN A 567 1.82 6.92 19.90
N HIS A 568 1.10 7.41 18.89
CA HIS A 568 0.45 8.71 18.97
C HIS A 568 -0.60 8.72 20.08
N ALA A 569 -0.42 9.63 21.04
CA ALA A 569 -1.32 9.78 22.19
C ALA A 569 -1.92 11.18 22.18
N ARG A 570 -3.22 11.29 22.41
CA ARG A 570 -3.95 12.55 22.43
C ARG A 570 -5.13 12.50 23.37
N PRO A 571 -5.69 13.66 23.81
CA PRO A 571 -6.95 13.69 24.52
C PRO A 571 -8.05 13.01 23.71
N ASN A 572 -8.93 12.26 24.40
CA ASN A 572 -10.10 11.69 23.75
C ASN A 572 -11.04 12.80 23.30
N PRO A 573 -11.42 12.88 22.01
CA PRO A 573 -12.38 13.90 21.55
C PRO A 573 -13.73 13.87 22.27
N GLU A 574 -14.17 12.71 22.72
CA GLU A 574 -15.44 12.55 23.45
C GLU A 574 -15.31 12.86 24.95
N ASP A 575 -14.14 12.63 25.55
CA ASP A 575 -13.85 12.85 26.97
C ASP A 575 -12.41 13.33 27.14
N PRO A 576 -12.13 14.63 27.12
CA PRO A 576 -10.76 15.17 27.18
C PRO A 576 -10.00 14.85 28.47
N THR A 577 -10.66 14.33 29.48
CA THR A 577 -9.99 13.87 30.70
C THR A 577 -9.28 12.54 30.50
N LYS A 578 -9.61 11.84 29.40
CA LYS A 578 -8.99 10.54 29.04
C LYS A 578 -8.04 10.72 27.86
N ILE A 579 -6.97 9.97 27.88
CA ILE A 579 -6.01 9.90 26.79
C ILE A 579 -6.31 8.65 25.97
N ILE A 580 -6.37 8.85 24.67
CA ILE A 580 -6.39 7.75 23.71
C ILE A 580 -5.05 7.66 23.00
N THR A 581 -4.58 6.45 22.79
CA THR A 581 -3.42 6.17 21.95
C THR A 581 -3.87 5.41 20.72
N ARG A 582 -3.07 5.49 19.64
CA ARG A 582 -3.41 4.88 18.35
C ARG A 582 -4.57 5.60 17.66
N HIS A 583 -5.29 4.93 16.77
CA HIS A 583 -6.35 5.52 15.94
C HIS A 583 -5.84 6.81 15.27
N ALA A 584 -4.74 6.69 14.58
CA ALA A 584 -3.99 7.80 14.02
C ALA A 584 -3.55 7.53 12.57
N LEU A 585 -3.34 8.61 11.84
CA LEU A 585 -2.73 8.64 10.53
C LEU A 585 -1.27 9.10 10.64
N GLY A 586 -0.34 8.26 10.22
CA GLY A 586 1.03 8.65 9.93
C GLY A 586 1.17 8.93 8.43
N LEU A 587 1.69 10.07 8.06
CA LEU A 587 1.94 10.44 6.66
C LEU A 587 3.41 10.77 6.47
N THR A 588 4.04 10.11 5.50
CA THR A 588 5.39 10.42 5.07
C THR A 588 5.42 10.69 3.58
N ILE A 589 6.20 11.69 3.18
CA ILE A 589 6.46 12.01 1.79
C ILE A 589 7.96 11.95 1.57
N ILE A 590 8.37 11.04 0.69
CA ILE A 590 9.75 10.81 0.29
C ILE A 590 9.95 11.43 -1.09
N PRO A 591 10.38 12.69 -1.17
CA PRO A 591 10.69 13.32 -2.45
C PRO A 591 11.97 12.70 -3.04
N GLY A 592 12.09 12.69 -4.36
CA GLY A 592 13.32 12.25 -5.04
C GLY A 592 14.59 13.01 -4.63
N SER A 593 14.46 14.16 -3.96
CA SER A 593 15.57 14.95 -3.39
C SER A 593 16.07 14.43 -2.03
N GLY A 594 15.45 13.39 -1.44
CA GLY A 594 15.91 12.75 -0.22
C GLY A 594 15.43 13.38 1.09
N ASN A 595 14.85 14.58 1.11
CA ASN A 595 14.33 15.20 2.33
C ASN A 595 12.98 14.58 2.70
N VAL A 596 12.98 13.61 3.60
CA VAL A 596 11.77 12.97 4.12
C VAL A 596 10.97 13.96 4.96
N ARG A 597 9.67 14.02 4.72
CA ARG A 597 8.71 14.83 5.48
C ARG A 597 7.69 13.90 6.10
N GLN A 598 7.54 14.00 7.40
CA GLN A 598 6.72 13.09 8.17
C GLN A 598 5.88 13.84 9.19
N GLY A 599 4.65 13.37 9.40
CA GLY A 599 3.78 13.85 10.47
C GLY A 599 2.78 12.78 10.87
N VAL A 600 2.24 12.90 12.08
CA VAL A 600 1.22 12.01 12.62
C VAL A 600 0.06 12.85 13.18
N ILE A 601 -1.17 12.41 12.92
CA ILE A 601 -2.38 13.08 13.39
C ILE A 601 -3.44 12.04 13.77
N GLY A 602 -4.30 12.36 14.72
CA GLY A 602 -5.47 11.52 15.00
C GLY A 602 -6.41 11.41 13.81
N LEU A 603 -6.99 10.24 13.58
CA LEU A 603 -8.01 10.07 12.54
C LEU A 603 -9.32 10.81 12.88
N THR A 604 -9.56 11.09 14.14
CA THR A 604 -10.65 11.95 14.62
C THR A 604 -10.09 13.05 15.51
N ILE A 605 -10.57 14.28 15.33
CA ILE A 605 -10.19 15.45 16.10
C ILE A 605 -11.43 16.27 16.44
N PRO A 606 -11.48 16.96 17.60
CA PRO A 606 -12.60 17.84 17.93
C PRO A 606 -12.57 19.10 17.06
N ARG A 607 -13.73 19.66 16.77
CA ARG A 607 -13.83 20.98 16.14
C ARG A 607 -13.45 22.06 17.12
N PRO A 608 -12.57 23.00 16.77
CA PRO A 608 -12.09 24.04 17.67
C PRO A 608 -13.12 25.13 17.99
N ASP A 609 -14.18 25.27 17.17
CA ASP A 609 -15.20 26.30 17.25
C ASP A 609 -16.42 25.92 18.11
N GLN A 610 -16.36 24.78 18.80
CA GLN A 610 -17.47 24.30 19.62
C GLN A 610 -17.48 24.90 21.02
N LEU A 611 -18.70 25.28 21.46
CA LEU A 611 -18.92 25.70 22.84
C LEU A 611 -18.85 24.50 23.80
N PRO A 612 -18.39 24.70 25.05
CA PRO A 612 -18.19 23.64 26.03
C PRO A 612 -19.45 22.80 26.35
N ASP A 613 -20.62 23.39 26.22
CA ASP A 613 -21.90 22.78 26.62
C ASP A 613 -22.65 22.12 25.45
N GLN A 614 -22.08 22.10 24.24
CA GLN A 614 -22.69 21.46 23.09
C GLN A 614 -22.14 20.02 22.89
N PRO A 615 -22.94 19.08 22.34
CA PRO A 615 -22.43 17.78 21.96
C PRO A 615 -21.27 17.95 20.98
N ARG A 616 -20.12 17.39 21.29
CA ARG A 616 -18.90 17.55 20.50
C ARG A 616 -19.05 16.90 19.15
N ILE A 617 -18.95 17.71 18.11
CA ILE A 617 -18.76 17.24 16.75
C ILE A 617 -17.28 16.94 16.57
N THR A 618 -16.95 15.84 15.97
CA THR A 618 -15.57 15.46 15.64
C THR A 618 -15.39 15.43 14.13
N TRP A 619 -14.24 15.91 13.68
CA TRP A 619 -13.84 15.75 12.29
C TRP A 619 -12.96 14.51 12.12
N ARG A 620 -13.10 13.86 10.99
CA ARG A 620 -12.06 12.93 10.54
C ARG A 620 -10.95 13.75 9.92
N ALA A 621 -9.76 13.66 10.48
CA ALA A 621 -8.62 14.50 10.09
C ALA A 621 -8.33 14.46 8.58
N VAL A 622 -8.54 13.31 7.94
CA VAL A 622 -8.27 13.13 6.50
C VAL A 622 -9.33 13.78 5.61
N ALA A 623 -10.61 13.66 5.97
CA ALA A 623 -11.69 14.17 5.13
C ALA A 623 -11.99 15.66 5.39
N ASP A 624 -12.04 16.05 6.67
CA ASP A 624 -12.57 17.34 7.06
C ASP A 624 -11.49 18.40 7.23
N VAL A 625 -10.24 17.97 7.35
CA VAL A 625 -9.10 18.88 7.60
C VAL A 625 -8.04 18.80 6.51
N LEU A 626 -7.49 17.61 6.25
CA LEU A 626 -6.34 17.48 5.33
C LEU A 626 -6.74 17.55 3.87
N GLU A 627 -7.86 16.93 3.47
CA GLU A 627 -8.30 16.95 2.07
C GLU A 627 -8.59 18.37 1.58
N PRO A 628 -9.38 19.21 2.28
CA PRO A 628 -9.62 20.56 1.80
C PRO A 628 -8.35 21.42 1.72
N LEU A 629 -7.37 21.20 2.61
CA LEU A 629 -6.10 21.91 2.55
C LEU A 629 -5.24 21.45 1.36
N ALA A 630 -5.30 20.17 1.00
CA ALA A 630 -4.61 19.64 -0.17
C ALA A 630 -5.30 20.09 -1.46
N ASP A 631 -6.61 19.99 -1.54
CA ASP A 631 -7.41 20.37 -2.71
C ASP A 631 -7.33 21.86 -3.00
N ALA A 632 -7.21 22.70 -1.98
CA ALA A 632 -6.99 24.13 -2.14
C ALA A 632 -5.78 24.48 -3.03
N LEU A 633 -4.77 23.60 -3.06
CA LEU A 633 -3.55 23.79 -3.86
C LEU A 633 -3.64 23.22 -5.28
N SER A 634 -4.68 22.45 -5.57
CA SER A 634 -4.91 21.77 -6.85
C SER A 634 -6.20 22.22 -7.54
N LEU A 635 -6.73 23.38 -7.16
CA LEU A 635 -7.91 23.95 -7.80
C LEU A 635 -7.66 24.17 -9.31
N PRO A 636 -8.68 23.89 -10.16
CA PRO A 636 -8.55 24.05 -11.60
C PRO A 636 -8.26 25.52 -11.99
N GLU A 637 -7.32 25.72 -12.92
CA GLU A 637 -7.11 27.04 -13.50
C GLU A 637 -8.40 27.56 -14.14
N GLY A 638 -8.72 28.81 -13.87
CA GLY A 638 -9.90 29.45 -14.47
C GLY A 638 -11.20 29.34 -13.67
N CYS A 639 -11.18 28.61 -12.51
CA CYS A 639 -12.34 28.58 -11.61
C CYS A 639 -12.62 29.92 -10.90
N GLY A 640 -11.73 30.88 -11.00
CA GLY A 640 -11.86 32.19 -10.33
C GLY A 640 -11.34 32.21 -8.90
N ILE A 641 -10.85 31.08 -8.38
CA ILE A 641 -10.21 30.96 -7.08
C ILE A 641 -8.78 30.48 -7.29
N GLU A 642 -7.80 31.25 -6.81
CA GLU A 642 -6.39 30.88 -6.85
C GLU A 642 -5.79 30.92 -5.45
N ILE A 643 -5.18 29.81 -5.02
CA ILE A 643 -4.50 29.70 -3.74
C ILE A 643 -3.03 29.35 -3.99
N SER A 644 -2.16 30.29 -3.66
CA SER A 644 -0.73 30.10 -3.90
C SER A 644 -0.12 29.09 -2.91
N PRO A 645 0.62 28.08 -3.35
CA PRO A 645 1.38 27.18 -2.49
C PRO A 645 2.37 27.87 -1.55
N LYS A 646 2.70 29.14 -1.82
CA LYS A 646 3.58 29.93 -0.97
C LYS A 646 2.99 30.16 0.43
N ILE A 647 1.66 30.20 0.58
CA ILE A 647 1.00 30.40 1.87
C ILE A 647 1.54 29.44 2.94
N TYR A 648 1.55 28.14 2.66
CA TYR A 648 2.00 27.15 3.65
C TYR A 648 3.51 27.16 3.86
N ARG A 649 4.31 27.42 2.80
CA ARG A 649 5.77 27.48 2.91
C ARG A 649 6.25 28.67 3.72
N GLN A 650 5.68 29.84 3.48
CA GLN A 650 6.01 31.04 4.21
C GLN A 650 5.55 30.96 5.65
N TRP A 651 4.33 30.51 5.85
CA TRP A 651 3.80 30.36 7.21
C TRP A 651 4.63 29.37 8.03
N VAL A 652 5.04 28.23 7.45
CA VAL A 652 5.92 27.27 8.14
C VAL A 652 7.28 27.88 8.48
N ALA A 653 7.85 28.71 7.60
CA ALA A 653 9.12 29.38 7.86
C ALA A 653 9.02 30.40 9.00
N GLU A 654 7.96 31.20 9.01
CA GLU A 654 7.70 32.16 10.10
C GLU A 654 7.37 31.42 11.42
N PHE A 655 6.65 30.31 11.34
CA PHE A 655 6.36 29.46 12.48
C PHE A 655 7.62 28.86 13.13
N ASP A 656 8.63 28.48 12.36
CA ASP A 656 9.92 28.02 12.86
C ASP A 656 10.64 29.11 13.69
N GLU A 657 10.43 30.36 13.36
CA GLU A 657 11.02 31.48 14.06
C GLU A 657 10.30 31.73 15.40
N LEU A 658 8.97 31.75 15.38
CA LEU A 658 8.12 31.81 16.57
C LEU A 658 8.41 30.65 17.55
N GLN A 659 8.63 29.44 17.03
CA GLN A 659 8.99 28.27 17.83
C GLN A 659 10.37 28.45 18.50
N ARG A 660 11.34 29.03 17.80
CA ARG A 660 12.65 29.30 18.37
C ARG A 660 12.59 30.32 19.50
N GLU A 661 11.81 31.38 19.33
CA GLU A 661 11.57 32.40 20.35
C GLU A 661 10.90 31.82 21.59
N ALA A 662 9.82 31.06 21.41
CA ALA A 662 9.10 30.42 22.52
C ALA A 662 9.99 29.40 23.28
N ASN A 663 10.82 28.62 22.58
CA ASN A 663 11.77 27.70 23.21
C ASN A 663 12.84 28.42 24.04
N LEU A 664 13.25 29.64 23.64
CA LEU A 664 14.17 30.45 24.41
C LEU A 664 13.54 30.99 25.70
N GLU A 665 12.27 31.40 25.64
CA GLU A 665 11.52 31.85 26.82
C GLU A 665 11.22 30.71 27.81
N THR A 666 10.91 29.50 27.31
CA THR A 666 10.58 28.35 28.16
C THR A 666 11.81 27.82 28.90
N LYS A 667 13.02 27.93 28.35
CA LYS A 667 14.27 27.62 29.04
C LYS A 667 14.52 28.58 30.19
N ALA A 668 13.97 29.79 30.15
CA ALA A 668 14.08 30.77 31.21
C ALA A 668 13.05 30.57 32.36
N ASN A 669 11.91 29.91 32.08
CA ASN A 669 10.78 29.83 33.01
C ASN A 669 10.48 28.41 33.55
N ASN A 670 11.44 27.56 33.76
CA ASN A 670 11.32 26.16 34.20
C ASN A 670 10.64 25.90 35.56
N ARG A 671 9.60 26.68 35.93
CA ARG A 671 8.81 26.44 37.16
C ARG A 671 7.34 26.74 36.89
N CYS A 672 6.60 25.73 36.59
CA CYS A 672 5.16 25.54 36.84
C CYS A 672 4.51 24.63 35.76
N ALA A 673 4.43 23.36 36.04
CA ALA A 673 3.57 22.42 35.33
C ALA A 673 2.57 21.85 36.34
N SER A 674 1.30 22.20 36.20
CA SER A 674 0.27 21.60 37.07
C SER A 674 -1.09 21.35 36.42
N LEU A 675 -1.28 21.40 35.10
CA LEU A 675 -2.52 20.95 34.46
C LEU A 675 -2.29 20.40 33.04
N PRO A 676 -2.69 19.15 32.75
CA PRO A 676 -2.38 18.47 31.48
C PRO A 676 -3.27 18.90 30.30
N HIS A 677 -4.26 19.76 30.44
CA HIS A 677 -5.33 19.99 29.49
C HIS A 677 -5.51 21.41 29.01
N GLU A 678 -4.82 22.37 29.59
CA GLU A 678 -4.87 23.76 29.16
C GLU A 678 -3.54 24.22 28.59
N LEU A 679 -3.59 24.93 27.47
CA LEU A 679 -2.41 25.65 26.95
C LEU A 679 -1.95 26.64 28.01
N LEU A 680 -0.66 26.68 28.29
CA LEU A 680 -0.10 27.74 29.08
C LEU A 680 -0.41 29.10 28.42
N PRO A 681 -0.62 30.20 29.19
CA PRO A 681 -0.96 31.51 28.61
C PRO A 681 -0.03 31.94 27.47
N ASN A 682 1.26 31.60 27.56
CA ASN A 682 2.23 31.92 26.53
C ASN A 682 2.08 31.04 25.30
N GLU A 683 1.70 29.77 25.47
CA GLU A 683 1.43 28.86 24.36
C GLU A 683 0.15 29.25 23.62
N GLN A 684 -0.89 29.65 24.34
CA GLN A 684 -2.14 30.18 23.77
C GLN A 684 -1.87 31.47 22.99
N HIS A 685 -1.02 32.33 23.53
CA HIS A 685 -0.60 33.55 22.85
C HIS A 685 0.13 33.26 21.56
N SER A 686 1.11 32.34 21.59
CA SER A 686 1.88 31.94 20.43
C SER A 686 1.01 31.27 19.37
N LEU A 687 0.07 30.41 19.76
CA LEU A 687 -0.92 29.82 18.86
C LEU A 687 -1.76 30.89 18.16
N ASN A 688 -2.27 31.87 18.94
CA ASN A 688 -3.06 32.95 18.39
C ASN A 688 -2.27 33.83 17.42
N VAL A 689 -0.98 34.08 17.72
CA VAL A 689 -0.07 34.81 16.83
C VAL A 689 0.17 34.02 15.55
N ALA A 690 0.48 32.72 15.65
CA ALA A 690 0.70 31.88 14.49
C ALA A 690 -0.54 31.78 13.58
N LEU A 691 -1.73 31.67 14.16
CA LEU A 691 -2.99 31.66 13.40
C LEU A 691 -3.30 33.02 12.78
N GLY A 692 -3.03 34.11 13.49
CA GLY A 692 -3.17 35.48 12.97
C GLY A 692 -2.26 35.75 11.78
N GLU A 693 -1.02 35.24 11.82
CA GLU A 693 -0.09 35.30 10.69
C GLU A 693 -0.55 34.41 9.52
N PHE A 694 -1.05 33.21 9.78
CA PHE A 694 -1.63 32.38 8.74
C PHE A 694 -2.78 33.08 8.04
N GLN A 695 -3.72 33.65 8.82
CA GLN A 695 -4.86 34.39 8.29
C GLN A 695 -4.43 35.63 7.49
N ARG A 696 -3.42 36.36 7.96
CA ARG A 696 -2.82 37.49 7.25
C ARG A 696 -2.22 37.08 5.90
N MET A 697 -1.49 35.96 5.87
CA MET A 697 -0.93 35.42 4.63
C MET A 697 -2.03 34.87 3.71
N ALA A 698 -3.01 34.16 4.26
CA ALA A 698 -4.13 33.63 3.49
C ALA A 698 -4.86 34.75 2.74
N LYS A 699 -5.12 35.88 3.39
CA LYS A 699 -5.70 37.07 2.74
C LYS A 699 -4.91 37.58 1.54
N ARG A 700 -3.58 37.40 1.52
CA ARG A 700 -2.71 37.82 0.42
C ARG A 700 -2.58 36.78 -0.69
N HIS A 701 -2.71 35.51 -0.35
CA HIS A 701 -2.45 34.39 -1.24
C HIS A 701 -3.70 33.68 -1.75
N VAL A 702 -4.88 34.01 -1.23
CA VAL A 702 -6.17 33.62 -1.76
C VAL A 702 -6.64 34.76 -2.65
N GLN A 703 -6.62 34.57 -3.95
CA GLN A 703 -7.07 35.55 -4.93
C GLN A 703 -8.38 35.08 -5.55
N ILE A 704 -9.29 36.01 -5.76
CA ILE A 704 -10.60 35.77 -6.36
C ILE A 704 -10.75 36.65 -7.58
N ASP A 705 -11.09 36.01 -8.70
CA ASP A 705 -11.46 36.67 -9.94
C ASP A 705 -12.98 36.61 -10.11
N GLU A 706 -13.63 37.68 -9.71
CA GLU A 706 -15.10 37.83 -9.68
C GLU A 706 -15.76 37.51 -11.03
N SER A 707 -15.08 37.85 -12.12
CA SER A 707 -15.64 37.63 -13.47
C SER A 707 -15.77 36.15 -13.82
N LYS A 708 -15.02 35.28 -13.15
CA LYS A 708 -15.02 33.83 -13.37
C LYS A 708 -15.92 33.10 -12.39
N LEU A 709 -16.18 33.67 -11.20
CA LEU A 709 -17.01 33.04 -10.17
C LEU A 709 -18.44 32.72 -10.63
N ILE A 710 -18.98 33.46 -11.58
CA ILE A 710 -20.32 33.23 -12.15
C ILE A 710 -20.48 31.83 -12.74
N HIS A 711 -19.37 31.18 -13.09
CA HIS A 711 -19.35 29.84 -13.66
C HIS A 711 -18.91 28.75 -12.69
N LEU A 712 -18.76 29.07 -11.43
CA LEU A 712 -18.22 28.18 -10.38
C LEU A 712 -19.01 26.87 -10.25
N SER A 713 -20.31 26.89 -10.43
CA SER A 713 -21.21 25.72 -10.40
C SER A 713 -20.93 24.69 -11.51
N ARG A 714 -20.11 25.02 -12.50
CA ARG A 714 -19.67 24.10 -13.56
C ARG A 714 -18.48 23.25 -13.17
N PHE A 715 -17.88 23.51 -12.00
CA PHE A 715 -16.69 22.83 -11.50
C PHE A 715 -17.06 21.93 -10.35
N ASP A 716 -17.45 20.71 -10.64
CA ASP A 716 -17.88 19.74 -9.62
C ASP A 716 -16.83 19.53 -8.51
N ASP A 717 -15.53 19.57 -8.85
CA ASP A 717 -14.46 19.44 -7.86
C ASP A 717 -14.38 20.68 -6.94
N VAL A 718 -14.63 21.88 -7.47
CA VAL A 718 -14.65 23.12 -6.68
C VAL A 718 -15.89 23.18 -5.80
N VAL A 719 -17.05 22.78 -6.35
CA VAL A 719 -18.29 22.72 -5.57
C VAL A 719 -18.13 21.77 -4.38
N ARG A 720 -17.63 20.56 -4.63
CA ARG A 720 -17.33 19.57 -3.56
C ARG A 720 -16.30 20.10 -2.55
N TRP A 721 -15.28 20.82 -3.02
CA TRP A 721 -14.28 21.42 -2.15
C TRP A 721 -14.89 22.49 -1.23
N LEU A 722 -15.77 23.36 -1.77
CA LEU A 722 -16.51 24.36 -0.98
C LEU A 722 -17.45 23.69 0.02
N GLU A 723 -18.15 22.63 -0.36
CA GLU A 723 -18.97 21.83 0.54
C GLU A 723 -18.12 21.23 1.68
N HIS A 724 -16.95 20.67 1.37
CA HIS A 724 -16.01 20.17 2.38
C HIS A 724 -15.46 21.29 3.29
N LEU A 725 -15.30 22.50 2.76
CA LEU A 725 -14.95 23.68 3.55
C LEU A 725 -16.14 24.24 4.36
N GLU A 726 -17.35 23.77 4.13
CA GLU A 726 -18.58 24.32 4.69
C GLU A 726 -18.76 25.81 4.32
N VAL A 727 -18.31 26.17 3.12
CA VAL A 727 -18.44 27.52 2.56
C VAL A 727 -19.53 27.52 1.50
N ALA A 728 -20.49 28.42 1.65
CA ALA A 728 -21.57 28.57 0.69
C ALA A 728 -21.05 29.05 -0.67
N MET A 729 -21.71 28.63 -1.75
CA MET A 729 -21.45 29.16 -3.07
C MET A 729 -21.66 30.70 -3.06
N PRO A 730 -20.75 31.47 -3.68
CA PRO A 730 -20.88 32.91 -3.71
C PRO A 730 -22.10 33.32 -4.54
N ASP A 731 -22.84 34.32 -4.04
CA ASP A 731 -23.82 35.05 -4.83
C ASP A 731 -23.25 36.40 -5.29
N GLU A 732 -23.85 37.02 -6.28
CA GLU A 732 -23.38 38.29 -6.86
C GLU A 732 -23.32 39.43 -5.85
N SER A 733 -24.02 39.32 -4.72
CA SER A 733 -24.17 40.39 -3.73
C SER A 733 -23.15 40.33 -2.59
N HIS A 734 -22.37 39.21 -2.47
CA HIS A 734 -21.54 38.94 -1.28
C HIS A 734 -20.09 38.52 -1.61
N LEU A 735 -19.56 38.94 -2.76
CA LEU A 735 -18.22 38.51 -3.23
C LEU A 735 -17.09 38.90 -2.28
N ASP A 736 -17.13 40.12 -1.69
CA ASP A 736 -16.12 40.56 -0.71
C ASP A 736 -16.12 39.71 0.58
N SER A 737 -17.28 39.17 0.96
CA SER A 737 -17.40 38.30 2.12
C SER A 737 -16.93 36.90 1.82
N PHE A 738 -16.97 36.46 0.58
CA PHE A 738 -16.60 35.09 0.14
C PHE A 738 -15.11 34.81 0.34
N GLN A 739 -14.23 35.76 -0.05
CA GLN A 739 -12.79 35.60 0.21
C GLN A 739 -12.51 35.40 1.71
N MET A 740 -13.18 36.20 2.56
CA MET A 740 -13.01 36.07 4.01
C MET A 740 -13.52 34.73 4.55
N GLN A 741 -14.66 34.24 4.03
CA GLN A 741 -15.18 32.92 4.41
C GLN A 741 -14.21 31.80 4.06
N LEU A 742 -13.58 31.85 2.88
CA LEU A 742 -12.55 30.89 2.48
C LEU A 742 -11.31 30.96 3.39
N VAL A 743 -10.82 32.16 3.67
CA VAL A 743 -9.68 32.36 4.56
C VAL A 743 -9.97 31.84 5.97
N ASP A 744 -11.16 32.14 6.50
CA ASP A 744 -11.57 31.70 7.84
C ASP A 744 -11.72 30.16 7.89
N ALA A 745 -12.32 29.55 6.85
CA ALA A 745 -12.48 28.11 6.77
C ALA A 745 -11.12 27.37 6.69
N LEU A 746 -10.16 27.89 5.92
CA LEU A 746 -8.80 27.36 5.87
C LEU A 746 -8.05 27.56 7.19
N THR A 747 -8.21 28.74 7.82
CA THR A 747 -7.61 29.04 9.12
C THR A 747 -8.12 28.10 10.22
N LEU A 748 -9.42 27.82 10.21
CA LEU A 748 -10.03 26.88 11.16
C LEU A 748 -9.43 25.47 11.05
N ARG A 749 -9.15 25.01 9.84
CA ARG A 749 -8.53 23.69 9.62
C ARG A 749 -7.07 23.66 10.05
N VAL A 750 -6.31 24.70 9.77
CA VAL A 750 -4.95 24.84 10.28
C VAL A 750 -4.93 24.87 11.80
N ARG A 751 -5.88 25.60 12.42
CA ARG A 751 -6.05 25.60 13.88
C ARG A 751 -6.33 24.19 14.41
N ALA A 752 -7.23 23.45 13.77
CA ALA A 752 -7.54 22.09 14.14
C ALA A 752 -6.31 21.17 14.10
N LEU A 753 -5.44 21.32 13.09
CA LEU A 753 -4.18 20.58 13.02
C LEU A 753 -3.22 20.94 14.16
N LEU A 754 -3.12 22.22 14.51
CA LEU A 754 -2.24 22.68 15.59
C LEU A 754 -2.75 22.23 16.97
N GLU A 755 -4.07 22.24 17.18
CA GLU A 755 -4.68 21.82 18.43
C GLU A 755 -4.76 20.29 18.58
N ALA A 756 -4.83 19.55 17.47
CA ALA A 756 -4.87 18.09 17.48
C ALA A 756 -3.54 17.42 17.92
N GLY A 757 -2.45 18.15 17.85
CA GLY A 757 -1.12 17.67 18.15
C GLY A 757 -0.75 17.68 19.64
N SER A 758 -1.63 17.43 20.61
CA SER A 758 -1.24 17.38 22.01
C SER A 758 -0.82 15.97 22.45
N ILE A 759 0.44 15.81 22.88
CA ILE A 759 0.97 14.53 23.38
C ILE A 759 0.97 14.45 24.89
N VAL A 760 0.63 13.30 25.39
CA VAL A 760 0.91 12.86 26.74
C VAL A 760 1.78 11.60 26.65
N ASN A 761 2.85 11.51 27.43
CA ASN A 761 3.69 10.32 27.46
C ASN A 761 2.90 9.08 27.89
N LYS A 762 3.36 7.87 27.48
CA LYS A 762 2.81 6.57 27.89
C LYS A 762 2.64 6.43 29.41
N ASP A 763 3.41 7.15 30.19
CA ASP A 763 3.43 7.10 31.65
C ASP A 763 2.54 8.15 32.32
N GLY A 764 1.73 8.90 31.55
CA GLY A 764 0.83 9.93 32.09
C GLY A 764 1.53 11.21 32.51
N GLU A 765 2.83 11.34 32.29
CA GLU A 765 3.58 12.56 32.56
C GLU A 765 3.44 13.56 31.40
N SER A 766 2.96 14.76 31.74
CA SER A 766 2.90 15.87 30.79
C SER A 766 4.31 16.31 30.41
N ARG A 767 4.68 16.19 29.15
CA ARG A 767 5.91 16.82 28.64
C ARG A 767 5.70 18.34 28.56
N PRO A 768 6.69 19.14 28.91
CA PRO A 768 6.56 20.59 28.94
C PRO A 768 6.54 21.27 27.57
N HIS A 769 6.51 20.55 26.45
CA HIS A 769 6.67 21.15 25.12
C HIS A 769 5.72 20.60 24.08
N ARG A 770 4.57 21.20 23.88
CA ARG A 770 3.69 21.03 22.72
C ARG A 770 4.35 21.41 21.38
N TRP A 771 5.45 22.13 21.40
CA TRP A 771 6.18 22.55 20.21
C TRP A 771 6.79 21.41 19.39
N ALA A 772 7.18 20.30 20.01
CA ALA A 772 7.66 19.12 19.28
C ALA A 772 6.57 18.50 18.39
N GLU A 773 5.30 18.74 18.70
CA GLU A 773 4.15 18.23 17.98
C GLU A 773 3.74 19.10 16.81
N TRP A 774 3.99 20.38 16.91
CA TRP A 774 3.85 21.28 15.79
C TRP A 774 4.84 20.99 14.66
N GLU A 775 5.96 20.36 14.97
CA GLU A 775 6.88 19.83 13.98
C GLU A 775 6.23 18.74 13.10
N GLN A 776 5.33 17.92 13.67
CA GLN A 776 4.55 16.95 12.93
C GLN A 776 3.50 17.64 12.04
N THR A 777 2.78 18.64 12.56
CA THR A 777 1.83 19.46 11.77
C THR A 777 2.55 20.16 10.62
N ARG A 778 3.73 20.71 10.85
CA ARG A 778 4.62 21.25 9.84
C ARG A 778 4.97 20.21 8.76
N GLY A 779 5.35 19.00 9.18
CA GLY A 779 5.64 17.88 8.29
C GLY A 779 4.44 17.54 7.38
N LEU A 780 3.25 17.48 7.95
CA LEU A 780 2.01 17.25 7.23
C LEU A 780 1.73 18.34 6.20
N LEU A 781 1.75 19.61 6.60
CA LEU A 781 1.46 20.74 5.70
C LEU A 781 2.48 20.87 4.59
N LEU A 782 3.78 20.74 4.88
CA LEU A 782 4.82 20.73 3.85
C LEU A 782 4.71 19.50 2.95
N GLY A 783 4.23 18.40 3.49
CA GLY A 783 3.91 17.18 2.76
C GLY A 783 2.79 17.41 1.76
N LEU A 784 1.67 17.97 2.19
CA LEU A 784 0.53 18.33 1.33
C LEU A 784 0.95 19.28 0.20
N VAL A 785 1.74 20.32 0.52
CA VAL A 785 2.30 21.22 -0.48
C VAL A 785 3.17 20.49 -1.50
N SER A 786 3.96 19.51 -1.06
CA SER A 786 4.81 18.73 -1.96
C SER A 786 4.00 17.81 -2.86
N LEU A 787 2.89 17.26 -2.38
CA LEU A 787 1.96 16.48 -3.19
C LEU A 787 1.33 17.38 -4.26
N ALA A 788 0.68 18.45 -3.87
CA ALA A 788 -0.02 19.36 -4.76
C ALA A 788 0.91 20.03 -5.79
N THR A 789 2.12 20.48 -5.38
CA THR A 789 3.06 21.16 -6.30
C THR A 789 3.82 20.21 -7.21
N ARG A 790 3.92 18.91 -6.92
CA ARG A 790 4.47 17.92 -7.85
C ARG A 790 3.50 17.60 -8.98
N GLU A 791 2.22 17.66 -8.71
CA GLU A 791 1.19 17.53 -9.73
C GLU A 791 1.07 18.83 -10.56
N SER A 792 1.43 19.99 -9.98
CA SER A 792 1.36 21.28 -10.66
C SER A 792 2.65 21.69 -11.41
N ARG A 793 3.79 21.08 -11.18
CA ARG A 793 5.05 21.26 -11.87
C ARG A 793 5.40 20.06 -12.72
#